data_f8beedea103ab46902c9e572c653c428
#
_entry.id   f8beedea103ab46902c9e572c653c428
#
_cell.length_a   1.000
_cell.length_b   1.000
_cell.length_c   1.000
_cell.angle_alpha   90.00
_cell.angle_beta   90.00
_cell.angle_gamma   90.00
#
_symmetry.space_group_name_H-M   'P 1'
#
loop_
_entity.id
_entity.type
_entity.pdbx_description
1 polymer ?
#
loop_
_entity_poly.entity_id
_entity_poly.type
_entity_poly.pdbx_seq_one_letter_code
_entity_poly.pdbx_strand_id
1 'polypeptide(L)'
;MRVSGVRRTGWMAMLVAILVVARLCGGASAGELDRAGIARHFPPPLVVGEKDDALPVWPILKQQAGSYEVFAYAFESVDFAPIPGFGGTPPDLLIALAPDGTFRDVAVLSHKEPVFLEGLGSEPLFAFVEQYVGLSARQPIRVGRPNARGSGAAPQSTVDGIAMATASTRTINQSILASALAVARGKLGFGAANVGLSVEAKPDLFEPLTLDALLARGLVTRLTLTRAQASQAFRGTGVEEAGEGAPEDVITDLYAALLDVPTIGRNLLGPARFEALMRELGPGNHAVMVLNAGPADAAENPLGETFVLGAVPERLTVSQGGLVVNARDMAVERRGAGLDRGLPAGDWTILRIDAAAGFDPSAPFTVTEKIVRERGQILSEKIARDFSVETKLPADLFLRVAAQDGPDWTESWRARVPTLVGLGAMLALLVPVLARQKALVADARRFPAFRLAFLAVTVGFVGYAAQAQLSIVTLMGLVRAALRTHDFAFLLYDPPSLVLWAFVLASLVLWGRGTFCGWLCPFGAMQELAAWLARPLKVRQLTVPPRLDRHLRKVKYVVLAGLLAATALNSPAADAMAEVEPFKTAITLSFLRSWPFVAYAVGLLAFNLFVYKGFCRYLCPLGAGLAVAGRLRILDWIPRRAECGTPCQLCKVRCRYGAIAQDGRIDYPECFQCMDCVTIIHDPGQCVPQVVARRHAKRIVPRPVAVVR
;
A
#
# COMPACT_ATOMS: atom_id res chain seq x y z
N MET A 1 -8.10 -10.31 46.59
CA MET A 1 -7.45 -9.47 45.57
C MET A 1 -7.43 -8.02 46.08
N ARG A 2 -6.29 -7.57 46.57
CA ARG A 2 -6.12 -6.14 46.93
C ARG A 2 -5.86 -5.37 45.66
N VAL A 3 -6.81 -4.51 45.27
CA VAL A 3 -6.63 -3.51 44.22
C VAL A 3 -5.70 -2.44 44.86
N SER A 4 -4.44 -2.55 44.60
CA SER A 4 -3.48 -1.50 44.97
C SER A 4 -3.71 -0.31 44.05
N GLY A 5 -3.89 0.84 44.64
CA GLY A 5 -4.32 2.13 44.12
C GLY A 5 -4.12 2.39 42.64
N VAL A 6 -5.17 2.79 41.99
CA VAL A 6 -5.20 3.34 40.63
C VAL A 6 -4.20 4.51 40.57
N ARG A 7 -3.01 4.26 40.05
CA ARG A 7 -2.02 5.31 39.84
C ARG A 7 -2.60 6.32 38.86
N ARG A 8 -2.79 7.56 39.27
CA ARG A 8 -3.24 8.72 38.48
C ARG A 8 -2.54 8.87 37.13
N THR A 9 -1.37 8.24 36.97
CA THR A 9 -0.59 8.19 35.72
C THR A 9 -1.22 7.39 34.60
N GLY A 10 -2.08 6.38 34.86
CA GLY A 10 -2.75 5.59 33.82
C GLY A 10 -3.82 6.38 33.06
N TRP A 11 -4.54 7.26 33.77
CA TRP A 11 -5.53 8.14 33.15
C TRP A 11 -4.89 9.23 32.30
N MET A 12 -3.73 9.75 32.70
CA MET A 12 -2.97 10.71 31.86
C MET A 12 -2.44 10.05 30.57
N ALA A 13 -1.95 8.81 30.63
CA ALA A 13 -1.50 8.09 29.43
C ALA A 13 -2.65 7.80 28.46
N MET A 14 -3.84 7.48 28.98
CA MET A 14 -5.04 7.29 28.16
C MET A 14 -5.57 8.61 27.58
N LEU A 15 -5.52 9.70 28.36
CA LEU A 15 -5.86 11.05 27.87
C LEU A 15 -4.86 11.54 26.83
N VAL A 16 -3.56 11.27 26.99
CA VAL A 16 -2.55 11.60 25.98
C VAL A 16 -2.75 10.77 24.70
N ALA A 17 -3.09 9.49 24.81
CA ALA A 17 -3.42 8.67 23.64
C ALA A 17 -4.69 9.18 22.92
N ILE A 18 -5.73 9.59 23.67
CA ILE A 18 -6.95 10.16 23.10
C ILE A 18 -6.69 11.55 22.50
N LEU A 19 -5.85 12.37 23.13
CA LEU A 19 -5.46 13.68 22.60
C LEU A 19 -4.57 13.57 21.37
N VAL A 20 -3.71 12.55 21.29
CA VAL A 20 -2.91 12.23 20.08
C VAL A 20 -3.83 11.81 18.95
N VAL A 21 -4.82 10.94 19.22
CA VAL A 21 -5.82 10.53 18.22
C VAL A 21 -6.72 11.71 17.82
N ALA A 22 -7.11 12.59 18.74
CA ALA A 22 -7.92 13.76 18.43
C ALA A 22 -7.18 14.85 17.64
N ARG A 23 -5.83 14.93 17.77
CA ARG A 23 -4.99 15.82 16.94
C ARG A 23 -4.72 15.24 15.53
N LEU A 24 -4.97 13.95 15.30
CA LEU A 24 -4.83 13.30 13.98
C LEU A 24 -5.91 13.72 12.97
N CYS A 25 -6.94 14.44 13.39
CA CYS A 25 -8.02 14.93 12.53
C CYS A 25 -7.74 16.31 11.90
N GLY A 26 -6.53 16.78 11.88
CA GLY A 26 -6.13 18.08 11.31
C GLY A 26 -5.52 17.94 9.92
N GLY A 27 -6.20 18.50 8.93
CA GLY A 27 -5.72 19.02 7.63
C GLY A 27 -4.88 18.12 6.73
N ALA A 28 -5.26 18.05 5.46
CA ALA A 28 -4.39 17.58 4.38
C ALA A 28 -3.10 18.43 4.40
N SER A 29 -1.93 17.79 4.39
CA SER A 29 -0.65 18.50 4.25
C SER A 29 -0.58 19.14 2.86
N ALA A 30 -0.56 20.46 2.81
CA ALA A 30 -0.01 21.21 1.68
C ALA A 30 1.50 20.88 1.56
N GLY A 31 2.05 21.01 0.36
CA GLY A 31 3.48 20.79 0.13
C GLY A 31 4.35 21.58 1.12
N GLU A 32 5.43 20.96 1.57
CA GLU A 32 6.25 21.47 2.70
C GLU A 32 7.38 22.40 2.26
N LEU A 33 7.65 22.53 0.95
CA LEU A 33 8.78 23.33 0.48
C LEU A 33 8.46 24.84 0.56
N ASP A 34 9.34 25.55 1.25
CA ASP A 34 9.42 27.00 1.19
C ASP A 34 10.29 27.47 0.01
N ARG A 35 10.33 28.77 -0.23
CA ARG A 35 11.14 29.37 -1.29
C ARG A 35 12.62 28.98 -1.20
N ALA A 36 13.15 28.85 -0.01
CA ALA A 36 14.55 28.46 0.20
C ALA A 36 14.77 26.97 -0.11
N GLY A 37 13.78 26.13 0.14
CA GLY A 37 13.75 24.72 -0.25
C GLY A 37 13.79 24.56 -1.77
N ILE A 38 12.90 25.23 -2.49
CA ILE A 38 12.86 25.24 -3.96
C ILE A 38 14.18 25.80 -4.54
N ALA A 39 14.71 26.87 -3.99
CA ALA A 39 15.96 27.48 -4.47
C ALA A 39 17.19 26.56 -4.40
N ARG A 40 17.17 25.55 -3.54
CA ARG A 40 18.23 24.53 -3.48
C ARG A 40 18.24 23.61 -4.69
N HIS A 41 17.08 23.38 -5.30
CA HIS A 41 16.93 22.58 -6.52
C HIS A 41 17.24 23.39 -7.78
N PHE A 42 17.07 24.73 -7.73
CA PHE A 42 17.31 25.63 -8.86
C PHE A 42 18.39 26.66 -8.53
N PRO A 43 19.67 26.25 -8.59
CA PRO A 43 20.79 27.15 -8.28
C PRO A 43 20.95 28.28 -9.31
N PRO A 44 21.64 29.37 -8.98
CA PRO A 44 21.97 30.41 -9.94
C PRO A 44 22.57 29.87 -11.24
N PRO A 45 22.20 30.40 -12.43
CA PRO A 45 21.56 31.72 -12.66
C PRO A 45 20.02 31.72 -12.59
N LEU A 46 19.39 30.65 -12.12
CA LEU A 46 17.93 30.58 -11.96
C LEU A 46 17.50 31.28 -10.66
N VAL A 47 16.37 31.95 -10.69
CA VAL A 47 15.79 32.66 -9.54
C VAL A 47 14.39 32.18 -9.28
N VAL A 48 14.08 31.80 -8.04
CA VAL A 48 12.76 31.42 -7.61
C VAL A 48 11.90 32.65 -7.34
N GLY A 49 10.79 32.82 -8.05
CA GLY A 49 9.81 33.87 -7.85
C GLY A 49 8.97 33.69 -6.58
N GLU A 50 7.91 34.46 -6.45
CA GLU A 50 6.93 34.29 -5.37
C GLU A 50 5.94 33.21 -5.72
N LYS A 51 5.46 32.50 -4.68
CA LYS A 51 4.43 31.46 -4.86
C LYS A 51 3.16 32.10 -5.41
N ASP A 52 2.52 31.44 -6.38
CA ASP A 52 1.27 31.91 -6.94
C ASP A 52 0.12 31.74 -5.92
N ASP A 53 -0.71 32.77 -5.77
CA ASP A 53 -1.81 32.77 -4.80
C ASP A 53 -3.00 31.88 -5.24
N ALA A 54 -3.14 31.64 -6.56
CA ALA A 54 -4.26 30.86 -7.11
C ALA A 54 -3.93 29.37 -7.24
N LEU A 55 -2.68 29.04 -7.49
CA LEU A 55 -2.19 27.67 -7.64
C LEU A 55 -0.87 27.54 -6.86
N PRO A 56 -0.65 26.45 -6.11
CA PRO A 56 0.55 26.26 -5.31
C PRO A 56 1.80 25.95 -6.18
N VAL A 57 2.15 26.89 -7.08
CA VAL A 57 3.29 26.79 -7.99
C VAL A 57 4.28 27.93 -7.77
N TRP A 58 5.54 27.62 -8.00
CA TRP A 58 6.65 28.58 -7.92
C TRP A 58 7.21 28.86 -9.31
N PRO A 59 7.16 30.11 -9.83
CA PRO A 59 7.80 30.41 -11.09
C PRO A 59 9.32 30.41 -10.92
N ILE A 60 10.01 29.65 -11.75
CA ILE A 60 11.47 29.65 -11.86
C ILE A 60 11.84 30.58 -13.01
N LEU A 61 12.58 31.58 -12.72
CA LEU A 61 12.91 32.65 -13.64
C LEU A 61 14.36 32.53 -14.11
N LYS A 62 14.58 32.78 -15.38
CA LYS A 62 15.91 32.89 -15.99
C LYS A 62 16.13 34.31 -16.49
N GLN A 63 17.26 34.89 -16.16
CA GLN A 63 17.63 36.22 -16.69
C GLN A 63 18.08 36.09 -18.14
N GLN A 64 17.40 36.79 -19.04
CA GLN A 64 17.71 36.84 -20.48
C GLN A 64 17.62 38.25 -20.99
N ALA A 65 18.72 38.77 -21.56
CA ALA A 65 18.80 40.12 -22.15
C ALA A 65 18.30 41.28 -21.26
N GLY A 66 18.46 41.17 -19.92
CA GLY A 66 18.05 42.22 -18.96
C GLY A 66 16.62 42.08 -18.45
N SER A 67 15.83 41.11 -18.92
CA SER A 67 14.51 40.76 -18.39
C SER A 67 14.51 39.38 -17.75
N TYR A 68 13.51 39.11 -16.90
CA TYR A 68 13.28 37.76 -16.35
C TYR A 68 12.20 37.07 -17.15
N GLU A 69 12.52 35.91 -17.68
CA GLU A 69 11.57 35.05 -18.37
C GLU A 69 11.28 33.79 -17.53
N VAL A 70 10.05 33.28 -17.60
CA VAL A 70 9.67 32.06 -16.91
C VAL A 70 10.33 30.86 -17.61
N PHE A 71 11.28 30.25 -16.94
CA PHE A 71 11.96 29.04 -17.37
C PHE A 71 11.11 27.79 -17.12
N ALA A 72 10.47 27.71 -15.95
CA ALA A 72 9.59 26.63 -15.55
C ALA A 72 8.67 27.05 -14.40
N TYR A 73 7.65 26.27 -14.13
CA TYR A 73 6.86 26.31 -12.90
C TYR A 73 7.20 25.07 -12.07
N ALA A 74 7.70 25.28 -10.85
CA ALA A 74 8.01 24.23 -9.90
C ALA A 74 6.85 24.05 -8.92
N PHE A 75 6.50 22.80 -8.57
CA PHE A 75 5.41 22.46 -7.68
C PHE A 75 5.62 21.07 -7.07
N GLU A 76 4.95 20.82 -5.94
CA GLU A 76 4.95 19.53 -5.30
C GLU A 76 3.76 18.68 -5.79
N SER A 77 4.01 17.38 -6.06
CA SER A 77 2.97 16.49 -6.62
C SER A 77 1.79 16.30 -5.66
N VAL A 78 2.03 16.34 -4.36
CA VAL A 78 1.00 16.18 -3.32
C VAL A 78 -0.01 17.33 -3.26
N ASP A 79 0.37 18.52 -3.75
CA ASP A 79 -0.54 19.66 -3.82
C ASP A 79 -1.61 19.52 -4.92
N PHE A 80 -1.35 18.70 -5.94
CA PHE A 80 -2.21 18.55 -7.11
C PHE A 80 -2.79 17.15 -7.29
N ALA A 81 -2.04 16.11 -6.98
CA ALA A 81 -2.41 14.72 -7.19
C ALA A 81 -1.82 13.83 -6.08
N PRO A 82 -2.38 13.86 -4.86
CA PRO A 82 -1.91 13.06 -3.73
C PRO A 82 -2.31 11.59 -3.87
N ILE A 83 -1.82 10.92 -4.91
CA ILE A 83 -2.15 9.53 -5.23
C ILE A 83 -1.43 8.59 -4.24
N PRO A 84 -2.17 7.79 -3.44
CA PRO A 84 -1.56 6.91 -2.45
C PRO A 84 -0.63 5.89 -3.09
N GLY A 85 0.59 5.76 -2.57
CA GLY A 85 1.53 4.73 -2.95
C GLY A 85 1.19 3.36 -2.35
N PHE A 86 2.04 2.36 -2.60
CA PHE A 86 1.86 1.02 -2.06
C PHE A 86 1.84 0.99 -0.52
N GLY A 87 2.60 1.89 0.12
CA GLY A 87 2.57 2.09 1.57
C GLY A 87 1.40 2.92 2.09
N GLY A 88 0.44 3.31 1.23
CA GLY A 88 -0.73 4.11 1.57
C GLY A 88 -0.45 5.62 1.69
N THR A 89 0.80 6.05 1.65
CA THR A 89 1.20 7.47 1.67
C THR A 89 1.52 7.92 0.25
N PRO A 90 1.02 9.08 -0.22
CA PRO A 90 1.42 9.65 -1.49
C PRO A 90 2.93 9.91 -1.54
N PRO A 91 3.62 9.54 -2.63
CA PRO A 91 4.98 10.01 -2.86
C PRO A 91 4.95 11.52 -3.15
N ASP A 92 5.84 12.24 -2.50
CA ASP A 92 6.01 13.67 -2.74
C ASP A 92 7.16 13.92 -3.69
N LEU A 93 6.86 14.59 -4.80
CA LEU A 93 7.78 14.83 -5.90
C LEU A 93 7.80 16.31 -6.24
N LEU A 94 8.99 16.88 -6.33
CA LEU A 94 9.17 18.19 -6.92
C LEU A 94 9.19 18.05 -8.44
N ILE A 95 8.31 18.76 -9.13
CA ILE A 95 8.19 18.73 -10.57
C ILE A 95 8.37 20.16 -11.10
N ALA A 96 9.19 20.33 -12.12
CA ALA A 96 9.34 21.59 -12.84
C ALA A 96 8.86 21.42 -14.29
N LEU A 97 7.84 22.17 -14.67
CA LEU A 97 7.23 22.13 -16.00
C LEU A 97 7.45 23.45 -16.73
N ALA A 98 8.07 23.39 -17.91
CA ALA A 98 8.26 24.57 -18.76
C ALA A 98 6.95 25.06 -19.37
N PRO A 99 6.85 26.32 -19.83
CA PRO A 99 5.65 26.85 -20.47
C PRO A 99 5.17 26.07 -21.71
N ASP A 100 6.05 25.32 -22.37
CA ASP A 100 5.73 24.45 -23.52
C ASP A 100 5.22 23.06 -23.11
N GLY A 101 5.17 22.75 -21.81
CA GLY A 101 4.77 21.46 -21.25
C GLY A 101 5.91 20.44 -21.15
N THR A 102 7.16 20.86 -21.32
CA THR A 102 8.34 19.99 -21.19
C THR A 102 8.76 19.89 -19.72
N PHE A 103 9.03 18.69 -19.21
CA PHE A 103 9.59 18.48 -17.89
C PHE A 103 11.04 18.96 -17.85
N ARG A 104 11.33 19.94 -16.99
CA ARG A 104 12.67 20.49 -16.77
C ARG A 104 13.40 19.81 -15.61
N ASP A 105 12.64 19.37 -14.61
CA ASP A 105 13.17 18.63 -13.47
C ASP A 105 12.05 17.77 -12.84
N VAL A 106 12.41 16.62 -12.34
CA VAL A 106 11.55 15.77 -11.49
C VAL A 106 12.42 15.14 -10.42
N ALA A 107 12.20 15.54 -9.18
CA ALA A 107 12.96 15.07 -8.03
C ALA A 107 12.05 14.45 -6.97
N VAL A 108 12.54 13.44 -6.26
CA VAL A 108 11.83 12.82 -5.15
C VAL A 108 12.14 13.57 -3.87
N LEU A 109 11.15 14.20 -3.26
CA LEU A 109 11.26 14.87 -1.97
C LEU A 109 11.10 13.89 -0.82
N SER A 110 10.02 13.11 -0.86
CA SER A 110 9.77 12.07 0.12
C SER A 110 8.92 10.93 -0.47
N HIS A 111 9.08 9.74 0.06
CA HIS A 111 8.23 8.59 -0.27
C HIS A 111 8.20 7.59 0.87
N LYS A 112 7.16 6.75 0.89
CA LYS A 112 7.04 5.61 1.82
C LYS A 112 6.82 4.29 1.09
N GLU A 113 7.35 4.21 -0.13
CA GLU A 113 7.29 3.00 -0.93
C GLU A 113 8.19 1.91 -0.32
N PRO A 114 7.62 0.80 0.20
CA PRO A 114 8.40 -0.23 0.90
C PRO A 114 9.48 -0.86 0.03
N VAL A 115 9.20 -1.01 -1.27
CA VAL A 115 10.11 -1.61 -2.23
C VAL A 115 11.43 -0.82 -2.36
N PHE A 116 11.41 0.50 -2.20
CA PHE A 116 12.60 1.35 -2.24
C PHE A 116 13.21 1.57 -0.87
N LEU A 117 12.40 1.88 0.14
CA LEU A 117 12.90 2.04 1.51
C LEU A 117 13.49 0.74 2.04
N GLU A 118 12.94 -0.37 1.60
CA GLU A 118 13.11 -1.67 2.23
C GLU A 118 13.70 -2.74 1.30
N GLY A 119 13.83 -2.51 0.01
CA GLY A 119 14.28 -3.50 -0.96
C GLY A 119 15.44 -3.05 -1.82
N LEU A 120 15.12 -2.25 -2.83
CA LEU A 120 16.04 -1.86 -3.89
C LEU A 120 16.95 -0.68 -3.53
N GLY A 121 16.63 0.06 -2.45
CA GLY A 121 17.22 1.38 -2.20
C GLY A 121 16.54 2.48 -3.02
N SER A 122 16.84 3.74 -2.70
CA SER A 122 16.21 4.89 -3.38
C SER A 122 16.87 5.25 -4.72
N GLU A 123 18.08 4.77 -4.99
CA GLU A 123 18.83 5.11 -6.20
C GLU A 123 18.09 4.71 -7.51
N PRO A 124 17.51 3.50 -7.65
CA PRO A 124 16.70 3.17 -8.83
C PRO A 124 15.47 4.05 -9.00
N LEU A 125 14.89 4.55 -7.91
CA LEU A 125 13.78 5.48 -7.96
C LEU A 125 14.22 6.86 -8.47
N PHE A 126 15.35 7.37 -8.02
CA PHE A 126 15.90 8.64 -8.50
C PHE A 126 16.23 8.57 -10.00
N ALA A 127 16.88 7.49 -10.44
CA ALA A 127 17.14 7.25 -11.86
C ALA A 127 15.84 7.09 -12.68
N PHE A 128 14.76 6.59 -12.08
CA PHE A 128 13.47 6.48 -12.74
C PHE A 128 12.83 7.84 -12.98
N VAL A 129 12.78 8.72 -11.99
CA VAL A 129 12.15 10.04 -12.13
C VAL A 129 12.97 10.97 -13.02
N GLU A 130 14.28 10.83 -13.06
CA GLU A 130 15.17 11.59 -13.94
C GLU A 130 14.87 11.37 -15.42
N GLN A 131 14.34 10.21 -15.81
CA GLN A 131 13.98 9.91 -17.19
C GLN A 131 12.86 10.81 -17.76
N TYR A 132 12.12 11.51 -16.91
CA TYR A 132 11.06 12.44 -17.36
C TYR A 132 11.64 13.75 -17.90
N VAL A 133 12.84 14.12 -17.50
CA VAL A 133 13.48 15.36 -17.96
C VAL A 133 13.62 15.35 -19.48
N GLY A 134 13.11 16.41 -20.12
CA GLY A 134 13.06 16.56 -21.57
C GLY A 134 11.85 15.91 -22.25
N LEU A 135 11.06 15.11 -21.55
CA LEU A 135 9.79 14.60 -22.11
C LEU A 135 8.71 15.71 -22.05
N SER A 136 7.67 15.58 -22.86
CA SER A 136 6.55 16.52 -22.91
C SER A 136 5.28 15.91 -22.31
N ALA A 137 4.57 16.66 -21.47
CA ALA A 137 3.25 16.28 -20.95
C ALA A 137 2.18 16.19 -22.06
N ARG A 138 2.47 16.69 -23.26
CA ARG A 138 1.61 16.56 -24.43
C ARG A 138 1.71 15.21 -25.13
N GLN A 139 2.67 14.38 -24.73
CA GLN A 139 2.90 13.06 -25.32
C GLN A 139 2.55 11.97 -24.31
N PRO A 140 2.07 10.79 -24.78
CA PRO A 140 1.80 9.68 -23.89
C PRO A 140 3.09 9.14 -23.29
N ILE A 141 3.35 9.38 -22.01
CA ILE A 141 4.51 8.85 -21.31
C ILE A 141 4.11 7.52 -20.66
N ARG A 142 4.81 6.45 -21.01
CA ARG A 142 4.52 5.08 -20.58
C ARG A 142 5.68 4.49 -19.80
N VAL A 143 5.35 3.63 -18.84
CA VAL A 143 6.34 2.83 -18.13
C VAL A 143 6.52 1.51 -18.87
N GLY A 144 7.67 1.33 -19.51
CA GLY A 144 8.06 0.11 -20.21
C GLY A 144 8.67 -0.95 -19.29
N ARG A 145 9.16 -2.04 -19.90
CA ARG A 145 9.96 -3.04 -19.18
C ARG A 145 11.33 -2.43 -18.81
N PRO A 146 11.98 -2.93 -17.75
CA PRO A 146 13.34 -2.51 -17.43
C PRO A 146 14.28 -2.67 -18.63
N ASN A 147 15.10 -1.65 -18.92
CA ASN A 147 16.02 -1.57 -20.06
C ASN A 147 15.36 -1.55 -21.46
N ALA A 148 14.08 -1.22 -21.58
CA ALA A 148 13.41 -1.13 -22.87
C ALA A 148 14.00 -0.01 -23.74
N ARG A 149 14.39 1.14 -23.16
CA ARG A 149 15.08 2.24 -23.84
C ARG A 149 16.45 1.84 -24.38
N GLY A 150 17.21 1.08 -23.60
CA GLY A 150 18.56 0.63 -23.98
C GLY A 150 18.59 -0.35 -25.15
N SER A 151 17.48 -1.03 -25.44
CA SER A 151 17.36 -1.96 -26.56
C SER A 151 17.04 -1.28 -27.91
N GLY A 152 16.80 0.04 -27.92
CA GLY A 152 16.40 0.79 -29.12
C GLY A 152 14.98 0.47 -29.64
N ALA A 153 14.26 -0.42 -28.97
CA ALA A 153 12.94 -0.88 -29.39
C ALA A 153 11.79 -0.04 -28.84
N ALA A 154 12.07 0.90 -27.90
CA ALA A 154 11.03 1.69 -27.24
C ALA A 154 10.87 3.07 -27.88
N PRO A 155 9.62 3.59 -28.06
CA PRO A 155 9.38 4.95 -28.46
C PRO A 155 10.02 5.97 -27.48
N GLN A 156 10.38 7.16 -27.94
CA GLN A 156 11.01 8.22 -27.13
C GLN A 156 10.22 8.64 -25.90
N SER A 157 8.91 8.39 -25.89
CA SER A 157 8.00 8.67 -24.76
C SER A 157 7.84 7.52 -23.76
N THR A 158 8.72 6.52 -23.78
CA THR A 158 8.73 5.41 -22.82
C THR A 158 9.80 5.62 -21.78
N VAL A 159 9.48 5.50 -20.49
CA VAL A 159 10.43 5.46 -19.37
C VAL A 159 10.64 4.01 -18.95
N ASP A 160 11.87 3.64 -18.63
CA ASP A 160 12.19 2.30 -18.18
C ASP A 160 11.63 2.06 -16.79
N GLY A 161 10.82 1.01 -16.65
CA GLY A 161 10.31 0.59 -15.34
C GLY A 161 11.39 -0.02 -14.46
N ILE A 162 11.11 -0.10 -13.18
CA ILE A 162 12.03 -0.71 -12.20
C ILE A 162 11.63 -2.16 -11.96
N ALA A 163 12.55 -3.10 -12.16
CA ALA A 163 12.31 -4.50 -11.88
C ALA A 163 11.89 -4.70 -10.41
N MET A 164 10.88 -5.54 -10.16
CA MET A 164 10.32 -5.83 -8.83
C MET A 164 9.59 -4.66 -8.14
N ALA A 165 9.47 -3.49 -8.78
CA ALA A 165 8.80 -2.31 -8.26
C ALA A 165 7.66 -1.81 -9.16
N THR A 166 7.04 -2.67 -9.95
CA THR A 166 6.05 -2.30 -10.98
C THR A 166 4.87 -1.50 -10.43
N ALA A 167 4.34 -1.85 -9.26
CA ALA A 167 3.22 -1.12 -8.65
C ALA A 167 3.64 0.30 -8.24
N SER A 168 4.74 0.45 -7.50
CA SER A 168 5.26 1.75 -7.06
C SER A 168 5.65 2.64 -8.24
N THR A 169 6.30 2.08 -9.27
CA THR A 169 6.68 2.81 -10.50
C THR A 169 5.46 3.35 -11.23
N ARG A 170 4.37 2.56 -11.30
CA ARG A 170 3.10 3.01 -11.91
C ARG A 170 2.45 4.14 -11.11
N THR A 171 2.41 4.04 -9.79
CA THR A 171 1.85 5.09 -8.93
C THR A 171 2.63 6.38 -9.04
N ILE A 172 3.97 6.32 -9.01
CA ILE A 172 4.83 7.49 -9.18
C ILE A 172 4.65 8.12 -10.56
N ASN A 173 4.62 7.33 -11.65
CA ASN A 173 4.29 7.83 -12.98
C ASN A 173 2.93 8.54 -13.00
N GLN A 174 1.93 7.96 -12.33
CA GLN A 174 0.59 8.55 -12.26
C GLN A 174 0.61 9.89 -11.51
N SER A 175 1.30 9.98 -10.37
CA SER A 175 1.44 11.23 -9.61
C SER A 175 2.14 12.31 -10.42
N ILE A 176 3.23 11.97 -11.14
CA ILE A 176 3.93 12.92 -12.01
C ILE A 176 3.01 13.45 -13.11
N LEU A 177 2.33 12.55 -13.83
CA LEU A 177 1.50 12.95 -14.97
C LEU A 177 0.24 13.69 -14.54
N ALA A 178 -0.43 13.25 -13.47
CA ALA A 178 -1.66 13.89 -13.00
C ALA A 178 -1.38 15.30 -12.49
N SER A 179 -0.34 15.48 -11.67
CA SER A 179 0.04 16.80 -11.15
C SER A 179 0.54 17.74 -12.27
N ALA A 180 1.32 17.23 -13.23
CA ALA A 180 1.75 17.99 -14.40
C ALA A 180 0.56 18.42 -15.26
N LEU A 181 -0.44 17.56 -15.46
CA LEU A 181 -1.66 17.91 -16.17
C LEU A 181 -2.47 19.00 -15.45
N ALA A 182 -2.60 18.91 -14.14
CA ALA A 182 -3.30 19.93 -13.36
C ALA A 182 -2.66 21.29 -13.49
N VAL A 183 -1.32 21.36 -13.38
CA VAL A 183 -0.56 22.63 -13.58
C VAL A 183 -0.61 23.10 -15.02
N ALA A 184 -0.49 22.20 -16.00
CA ALA A 184 -0.56 22.56 -17.43
C ALA A 184 -1.92 23.20 -17.79
N ARG A 185 -3.01 22.67 -17.24
CA ARG A 185 -4.35 23.25 -17.42
C ARG A 185 -4.54 24.56 -16.69
N GLY A 186 -4.15 24.61 -15.42
CA GLY A 186 -4.35 25.78 -14.56
C GLY A 186 -3.44 26.96 -14.86
N LYS A 187 -2.20 26.70 -15.31
CA LYS A 187 -1.17 27.74 -15.47
C LYS A 187 -0.69 27.96 -16.91
N LEU A 188 -0.62 26.89 -17.71
CA LEU A 188 -0.08 26.98 -19.07
C LEU A 188 -1.16 27.18 -20.15
N GLY A 189 -2.45 27.18 -19.76
CA GLY A 189 -3.57 27.39 -20.67
C GLY A 189 -3.86 26.20 -21.60
N PHE A 190 -3.42 24.98 -21.23
CA PHE A 190 -3.73 23.77 -21.99
C PHE A 190 -5.11 23.24 -21.60
N GLY A 191 -6.16 23.68 -22.31
CA GLY A 191 -7.54 23.30 -22.04
C GLY A 191 -8.25 24.16 -20.99
N ALA A 192 -9.54 23.85 -20.72
CA ALA A 192 -10.29 24.58 -19.71
C ALA A 192 -9.85 24.15 -18.30
N ALA A 193 -9.46 25.12 -17.47
CA ALA A 193 -9.15 24.88 -16.08
C ALA A 193 -10.47 24.81 -15.25
N ASN A 194 -10.87 23.63 -14.83
CA ASN A 194 -11.91 23.47 -13.80
C ASN A 194 -11.25 23.41 -12.41
N VAL A 195 -10.68 24.50 -11.98
CA VAL A 195 -10.05 24.59 -10.66
C VAL A 195 -11.14 24.52 -9.58
N GLY A 196 -11.15 23.47 -8.75
CA GLY A 196 -12.07 23.33 -7.61
C GLY A 196 -13.48 22.84 -7.93
N LEU A 197 -13.79 22.44 -9.17
CA LEU A 197 -15.07 21.88 -9.55
C LEU A 197 -14.88 20.50 -10.21
N SER A 198 -15.53 19.48 -9.68
CA SER A 198 -15.69 18.18 -10.34
C SER A 198 -16.95 18.21 -11.22
N VAL A 199 -16.86 17.61 -12.40
CA VAL A 199 -17.99 17.44 -13.30
C VAL A 199 -18.38 15.97 -13.27
N GLU A 200 -19.60 15.69 -12.81
CA GLU A 200 -20.12 14.34 -12.66
C GLU A 200 -21.36 14.14 -13.52
N ALA A 201 -21.54 12.92 -14.04
CA ALA A 201 -22.74 12.57 -14.77
C ALA A 201 -23.95 12.57 -13.83
N LYS A 202 -25.11 13.08 -14.30
CA LYS A 202 -26.36 13.06 -13.55
C LYS A 202 -26.80 11.62 -13.30
N PRO A 203 -26.90 11.14 -12.04
CA PRO A 203 -27.15 9.73 -11.74
C PRO A 203 -28.58 9.30 -12.12
N ASP A 204 -29.54 10.21 -12.09
CA ASP A 204 -30.96 9.94 -12.27
C ASP A 204 -31.42 10.11 -13.73
N LEU A 205 -30.54 10.59 -14.64
CA LEU A 205 -30.89 10.82 -16.02
C LEU A 205 -30.65 9.55 -16.86
N PHE A 206 -31.73 8.81 -17.08
CA PHE A 206 -31.71 7.62 -17.94
C PHE A 206 -32.83 7.67 -18.98
N GLU A 207 -32.44 7.54 -20.24
CA GLU A 207 -33.34 7.40 -21.37
C GLU A 207 -33.01 6.08 -22.10
N PRO A 208 -34.00 5.18 -22.32
CA PRO A 208 -33.78 3.96 -23.08
C PRO A 208 -33.60 4.28 -24.57
N LEU A 209 -32.40 4.04 -25.10
CA LEU A 209 -32.01 4.32 -26.48
C LEU A 209 -31.38 3.08 -27.12
N THR A 210 -31.58 2.94 -28.43
CA THR A 210 -30.85 1.97 -29.27
C THR A 210 -29.46 2.49 -29.61
N LEU A 211 -28.56 1.63 -30.08
CA LEU A 211 -27.21 2.05 -30.51
C LEU A 211 -27.28 3.10 -31.61
N ASP A 212 -28.19 2.92 -32.61
CA ASP A 212 -28.36 3.89 -33.71
C ASP A 212 -28.81 5.26 -33.19
N ALA A 213 -29.69 5.28 -32.19
CA ALA A 213 -30.12 6.51 -31.53
C ALA A 213 -29.01 7.18 -30.73
N LEU A 214 -28.14 6.38 -30.05
CA LEU A 214 -26.96 6.87 -29.35
C LEU A 214 -25.95 7.49 -30.33
N LEU A 215 -25.70 6.84 -31.47
CA LEU A 215 -24.84 7.34 -32.55
C LEU A 215 -25.41 8.62 -33.16
N ALA A 216 -26.72 8.64 -33.51
CA ALA A 216 -27.38 9.79 -34.10
C ALA A 216 -27.35 11.03 -33.19
N ARG A 217 -27.37 10.85 -31.87
CA ARG A 217 -27.26 11.93 -30.86
C ARG A 217 -25.81 12.30 -30.48
N GLY A 218 -24.79 11.60 -31.04
CA GLY A 218 -23.40 11.80 -30.71
C GLY A 218 -22.99 11.35 -29.28
N LEU A 219 -23.84 10.51 -28.63
CA LEU A 219 -23.56 9.95 -27.31
C LEU A 219 -22.55 8.79 -27.37
N VAL A 220 -22.48 8.13 -28.51
CA VAL A 220 -21.46 7.17 -28.91
C VAL A 220 -20.86 7.71 -30.22
N THR A 221 -19.55 7.73 -30.32
CA THR A 221 -18.85 8.14 -31.52
C THR A 221 -18.27 6.94 -32.24
N ARG A 222 -18.21 7.02 -33.58
CA ARG A 222 -17.72 5.93 -34.44
C ARG A 222 -16.64 6.45 -35.37
N LEU A 223 -15.55 5.72 -35.48
CA LEU A 223 -14.48 5.94 -36.45
C LEU A 223 -14.36 4.71 -37.34
N THR A 224 -14.72 4.86 -38.61
CA THR A 224 -14.54 3.81 -39.61
C THR A 224 -13.37 4.18 -40.51
N LEU A 225 -12.40 3.28 -40.63
CA LEU A 225 -11.22 3.48 -41.45
C LEU A 225 -11.12 2.39 -42.51
N THR A 226 -11.07 2.81 -43.77
CA THR A 226 -10.87 1.88 -44.88
C THR A 226 -9.38 1.68 -45.18
N ARG A 227 -9.06 0.59 -45.86
CA ARG A 227 -7.70 0.28 -46.30
C ARG A 227 -7.11 1.42 -47.16
N ALA A 228 -7.90 2.00 -48.06
CA ALA A 228 -7.46 3.14 -48.89
C ALA A 228 -7.08 4.36 -48.04
N GLN A 229 -7.87 4.69 -47.01
CA GLN A 229 -7.59 5.82 -46.10
C GLN A 229 -6.32 5.58 -45.30
N ALA A 230 -6.12 4.37 -44.76
CA ALA A 230 -4.89 4.02 -44.06
C ALA A 230 -3.69 4.09 -45.01
N SER A 231 -3.75 3.47 -46.18
CA SER A 231 -2.68 3.51 -47.19
C SER A 231 -2.31 4.94 -47.59
N GLN A 232 -3.33 5.83 -47.73
CA GLN A 232 -3.08 7.24 -47.98
C GLN A 232 -2.28 7.93 -46.85
N ALA A 233 -2.59 7.62 -45.58
CA ALA A 233 -1.86 8.17 -44.42
C ALA A 233 -0.41 7.68 -44.32
N PHE A 234 -0.12 6.49 -44.83
CA PHE A 234 1.23 5.94 -44.91
C PHE A 234 1.98 6.25 -46.19
N ARG A 235 1.45 7.11 -47.08
CA ARG A 235 2.09 7.46 -48.38
C ARG A 235 3.50 8.04 -48.15
N GLY A 236 4.47 7.58 -48.94
CA GLY A 236 5.87 8.01 -48.85
C GLY A 236 6.68 7.38 -47.75
N THR A 237 6.13 6.41 -47.03
CA THR A 237 6.85 5.72 -45.93
C THR A 237 7.44 4.38 -46.33
N GLY A 238 7.09 3.86 -47.53
CA GLY A 238 7.52 2.53 -47.99
C GLY A 238 6.75 1.36 -47.38
N VAL A 239 5.63 1.66 -46.69
CA VAL A 239 4.69 0.69 -46.11
C VAL A 239 3.23 1.12 -46.40
N GLU A 240 3.01 1.64 -47.62
CA GLU A 240 1.71 2.12 -48.07
C GLU A 240 0.68 0.99 -48.14
N GLU A 241 1.11 -0.18 -48.61
CA GLU A 241 0.27 -1.37 -48.71
C GLU A 241 0.56 -2.33 -47.55
N ALA A 242 -0.44 -2.64 -46.75
CA ALA A 242 -0.38 -3.67 -45.74
C ALA A 242 -1.51 -4.67 -45.92
N GLY A 243 -1.16 -5.93 -46.16
CA GLY A 243 -2.07 -7.04 -46.31
C GLY A 243 -2.81 -7.10 -47.67
N GLU A 244 -3.45 -8.23 -47.96
CA GLU A 244 -4.31 -8.46 -49.13
C GLU A 244 -5.72 -7.98 -48.84
N GLY A 245 -6.38 -7.33 -49.78
CA GLY A 245 -7.78 -6.90 -49.68
C GLY A 245 -8.13 -5.71 -50.59
N ALA A 246 -9.40 -5.41 -50.70
CA ALA A 246 -9.90 -4.31 -51.52
C ALA A 246 -9.68 -2.95 -50.85
N PRO A 247 -9.50 -1.85 -51.59
CA PRO A 247 -9.33 -0.50 -51.04
C PRO A 247 -10.48 -0.05 -50.13
N GLU A 248 -11.70 -0.50 -50.39
CA GLU A 248 -12.92 -0.23 -49.62
C GLU A 248 -13.08 -1.07 -48.34
N ASP A 249 -12.26 -2.10 -48.14
CA ASP A 249 -12.33 -2.93 -46.98
C ASP A 249 -12.12 -2.11 -45.70
N VAL A 250 -13.02 -2.26 -44.76
CA VAL A 250 -12.91 -1.64 -43.43
C VAL A 250 -11.87 -2.38 -42.60
N ILE A 251 -10.79 -1.72 -42.20
CA ILE A 251 -9.74 -2.28 -41.37
C ILE A 251 -9.93 -1.97 -39.88
N THR A 252 -10.62 -0.86 -39.56
CA THR A 252 -10.96 -0.44 -38.21
C THR A 252 -12.39 0.11 -38.21
N ASP A 253 -13.18 -0.33 -37.26
CA ASP A 253 -14.52 0.19 -36.94
C ASP A 253 -14.61 0.40 -35.42
N LEU A 254 -14.15 1.57 -34.97
CA LEU A 254 -13.96 1.90 -33.58
C LEU A 254 -15.16 2.66 -33.03
N TYR A 255 -15.70 2.20 -31.91
CA TYR A 255 -16.75 2.88 -31.16
C TYR A 255 -16.15 3.39 -29.85
N ALA A 256 -16.38 4.64 -29.52
CA ALA A 256 -15.97 5.24 -28.25
C ALA A 256 -17.17 5.80 -27.49
N ALA A 257 -17.26 5.51 -26.19
CA ALA A 257 -18.38 5.92 -25.34
C ALA A 257 -17.94 6.15 -23.90
N LEU A 258 -18.47 7.19 -23.26
CA LEU A 258 -18.28 7.47 -21.83
C LEU A 258 -19.34 6.71 -21.04
N LEU A 259 -18.93 5.66 -20.32
CA LEU A 259 -19.84 4.70 -19.69
C LEU A 259 -20.44 5.17 -18.37
N ASP A 260 -19.81 6.10 -17.64
CA ASP A 260 -20.29 6.63 -16.38
C ASP A 260 -21.54 7.52 -16.51
N VAL A 261 -21.91 7.92 -17.75
CA VAL A 261 -23.19 8.56 -18.05
C VAL A 261 -24.30 7.49 -18.07
N PRO A 262 -25.33 7.52 -17.19
CA PRO A 262 -26.33 6.45 -17.08
C PRO A 262 -27.08 6.16 -18.39
N THR A 263 -27.42 7.18 -19.18
CA THR A 263 -28.07 7.01 -20.49
C THR A 263 -27.16 6.26 -21.46
N ILE A 264 -25.85 6.38 -21.37
CA ILE A 264 -24.89 5.66 -22.22
C ILE A 264 -24.60 4.28 -21.64
N GLY A 265 -24.10 4.23 -20.40
CA GLY A 265 -23.64 3.00 -19.79
C GLY A 265 -24.72 1.93 -19.58
N ARG A 266 -25.93 2.31 -19.13
CA ARG A 266 -27.03 1.34 -18.96
C ARG A 266 -27.57 0.80 -20.29
N ASN A 267 -27.57 1.61 -21.35
CA ASN A 267 -28.01 1.15 -22.68
C ASN A 267 -26.96 0.21 -23.31
N LEU A 268 -25.68 0.44 -23.13
CA LEU A 268 -24.61 -0.39 -23.71
C LEU A 268 -24.32 -1.66 -22.86
N LEU A 269 -24.23 -1.54 -21.53
CA LEU A 269 -23.85 -2.65 -20.64
C LEU A 269 -25.05 -3.39 -20.04
N GLY A 270 -26.22 -2.74 -19.99
CA GLY A 270 -27.34 -3.18 -19.15
C GLY A 270 -27.21 -2.78 -17.69
N PRO A 271 -28.32 -2.76 -16.92
CA PRO A 271 -28.36 -2.18 -15.58
C PRO A 271 -27.41 -2.90 -14.60
N ALA A 272 -27.39 -4.21 -14.60
CA ALA A 272 -26.57 -4.97 -13.64
C ALA A 272 -25.06 -4.78 -13.83
N ARG A 273 -24.57 -4.77 -15.08
CA ARG A 273 -23.16 -4.54 -15.40
C ARG A 273 -22.78 -3.07 -15.18
N PHE A 274 -23.67 -2.15 -15.50
CA PHE A 274 -23.46 -0.73 -15.21
C PHE A 274 -23.29 -0.48 -13.72
N GLU A 275 -24.15 -1.03 -12.87
CA GLU A 275 -24.02 -0.88 -11.42
C GLU A 275 -22.75 -1.55 -10.86
N ALA A 276 -22.33 -2.66 -11.45
CA ALA A 276 -21.06 -3.30 -11.09
C ALA A 276 -19.86 -2.41 -11.46
N LEU A 277 -19.88 -1.86 -12.69
CA LEU A 277 -18.87 -0.91 -13.16
C LEU A 277 -18.78 0.31 -12.26
N MET A 278 -19.90 0.95 -11.91
CA MET A 278 -19.92 2.16 -11.07
C MET A 278 -19.38 1.90 -9.66
N ARG A 279 -19.64 0.72 -9.10
CA ARG A 279 -19.05 0.33 -7.79
C ARG A 279 -17.53 0.14 -7.86
N GLU A 280 -17.03 -0.41 -8.96
CA GLU A 280 -15.60 -0.64 -9.16
C GLU A 280 -14.87 0.66 -9.53
N LEU A 281 -15.53 1.52 -10.32
CA LEU A 281 -14.98 2.79 -10.77
C LEU A 281 -14.69 3.73 -9.60
N GLY A 282 -15.61 3.82 -8.65
CA GLY A 282 -15.55 4.76 -7.53
C GLY A 282 -15.87 6.21 -7.90
N PRO A 283 -16.06 7.10 -6.92
CA PRO A 283 -16.46 8.48 -7.15
C PRO A 283 -15.38 9.29 -7.88
N GLY A 284 -15.80 10.21 -8.73
CA GLY A 284 -14.93 11.15 -9.46
C GLY A 284 -14.08 10.54 -10.56
N ASN A 285 -14.09 9.21 -10.75
CA ASN A 285 -13.39 8.55 -11.85
C ASN A 285 -14.33 8.36 -13.04
N HIS A 286 -13.76 8.30 -14.25
CA HIS A 286 -14.50 8.13 -15.47
C HIS A 286 -14.12 6.85 -16.21
N ALA A 287 -15.06 6.29 -16.98
CA ALA A 287 -14.89 5.05 -17.74
C ALA A 287 -15.17 5.29 -19.22
N VAL A 288 -14.16 5.16 -20.07
CA VAL A 288 -14.28 5.25 -21.51
C VAL A 288 -14.24 3.84 -22.10
N MET A 289 -15.33 3.41 -22.73
CA MET A 289 -15.36 2.17 -23.53
C MET A 289 -14.79 2.44 -24.91
N VAL A 290 -13.95 1.54 -25.37
CA VAL A 290 -13.50 1.48 -26.76
C VAL A 290 -13.78 0.07 -27.27
N LEU A 291 -14.56 -0.03 -28.34
CA LEU A 291 -14.89 -1.27 -29.04
C LEU A 291 -14.37 -1.16 -30.48
N ASN A 292 -13.60 -2.12 -30.94
CA ASN A 292 -13.25 -2.26 -32.37
C ASN A 292 -13.99 -3.46 -32.94
N ALA A 293 -14.90 -3.21 -33.87
CA ALA A 293 -15.67 -4.19 -34.62
C ALA A 293 -15.03 -4.54 -35.98
N GLY A 294 -13.83 -4.02 -36.26
CA GLY A 294 -13.06 -4.41 -37.44
C GLY A 294 -12.63 -5.88 -37.41
N PRO A 295 -12.05 -6.41 -38.50
CA PRO A 295 -11.62 -7.80 -38.60
C PRO A 295 -10.60 -8.12 -37.48
N ALA A 296 -10.86 -9.17 -36.70
CA ALA A 296 -10.01 -9.57 -35.56
C ALA A 296 -8.62 -10.07 -35.99
N ASP A 297 -8.49 -10.53 -37.21
CA ASP A 297 -7.27 -11.03 -37.85
C ASP A 297 -6.47 -9.95 -38.60
N ALA A 298 -6.97 -8.72 -38.65
CA ALA A 298 -6.22 -7.63 -39.22
C ALA A 298 -4.98 -7.33 -38.39
N ALA A 299 -3.80 -7.42 -38.99
CA ALA A 299 -2.50 -7.11 -38.35
C ALA A 299 -2.44 -5.68 -37.77
N GLU A 300 -3.42 -4.84 -38.14
CA GLU A 300 -3.56 -3.45 -37.75
C GLU A 300 -4.55 -3.24 -36.59
N ASN A 301 -5.22 -4.32 -36.07
CA ASN A 301 -6.18 -4.19 -34.98
C ASN A 301 -5.50 -3.83 -33.66
N PRO A 302 -5.75 -2.66 -33.07
CA PRO A 302 -5.10 -2.20 -31.86
C PRO A 302 -5.55 -2.97 -30.59
N LEU A 303 -6.76 -3.54 -30.61
CA LEU A 303 -7.32 -4.29 -29.49
C LEU A 303 -6.92 -5.77 -29.49
N GLY A 304 -6.26 -6.25 -30.58
CA GLY A 304 -5.67 -7.59 -30.63
C GLY A 304 -4.43 -7.77 -29.76
N GLU A 305 -3.91 -6.70 -29.17
CA GLU A 305 -2.75 -6.75 -28.25
C GLU A 305 -3.12 -7.35 -26.90
N THR A 306 -2.13 -7.96 -26.25
CA THR A 306 -2.31 -8.49 -24.89
C THR A 306 -2.38 -7.34 -23.90
N PHE A 307 -3.58 -7.00 -23.46
CA PHE A 307 -3.78 -5.99 -22.42
C PHE A 307 -3.38 -6.56 -21.05
N VAL A 308 -2.68 -5.77 -20.28
CA VAL A 308 -2.35 -6.07 -18.88
C VAL A 308 -3.20 -5.17 -17.98
N LEU A 309 -3.86 -5.77 -17.00
CA LEU A 309 -4.68 -5.05 -16.02
C LEU A 309 -3.94 -3.82 -15.46
N GLY A 310 -4.57 -2.66 -15.53
CA GLY A 310 -4.03 -1.39 -15.07
C GLY A 310 -2.89 -0.82 -15.93
N ALA A 311 -2.62 -1.40 -17.10
CA ALA A 311 -1.66 -0.84 -18.05
C ALA A 311 -2.30 0.26 -18.91
N VAL A 312 -1.49 1.18 -19.41
CA VAL A 312 -1.89 2.13 -20.45
C VAL A 312 -1.76 1.42 -21.80
N PRO A 313 -2.82 1.36 -22.62
CA PRO A 313 -2.77 0.70 -23.92
C PRO A 313 -1.69 1.31 -24.83
N GLU A 314 -1.04 0.50 -25.64
CA GLU A 314 0.03 1.00 -26.53
C GLU A 314 -0.49 1.75 -27.73
N ARG A 315 -1.64 1.32 -28.27
CA ARG A 315 -2.20 1.86 -29.50
C ARG A 315 -3.42 2.75 -29.31
N LEU A 316 -3.99 2.80 -28.10
CA LEU A 316 -5.10 3.67 -27.77
C LEU A 316 -4.64 4.80 -26.85
N THR A 317 -5.10 6.02 -27.16
CA THR A 317 -4.79 7.21 -26.35
C THR A 317 -6.06 8.04 -26.20
N VAL A 318 -6.33 8.49 -24.97
CA VAL A 318 -7.38 9.49 -24.70
C VAL A 318 -6.69 10.82 -24.46
N SER A 319 -7.14 11.88 -25.14
CA SER A 319 -6.61 13.23 -24.96
C SER A 319 -7.72 14.26 -24.78
N GLN A 320 -7.43 15.34 -24.08
CA GLN A 320 -8.36 16.44 -23.87
C GLN A 320 -7.59 17.76 -23.79
N GLY A 321 -8.00 18.76 -24.56
CA GLY A 321 -7.35 20.06 -24.59
C GLY A 321 -5.89 20.01 -25.05
N GLY A 322 -5.53 19.05 -25.90
CA GLY A 322 -4.15 18.85 -26.37
C GLY A 322 -3.22 18.13 -25.38
N LEU A 323 -3.74 17.70 -24.26
CA LEU A 323 -3.03 16.91 -23.26
C LEU A 323 -3.49 15.45 -23.29
N VAL A 324 -2.54 14.53 -23.15
CA VAL A 324 -2.86 13.10 -23.03
C VAL A 324 -3.34 12.79 -21.63
N VAL A 325 -4.52 12.21 -21.52
CA VAL A 325 -5.10 11.73 -20.27
C VAL A 325 -4.62 10.31 -20.02
N ASN A 326 -4.09 10.04 -18.84
CA ASN A 326 -3.59 8.70 -18.47
C ASN A 326 -4.77 7.74 -18.21
N ALA A 327 -5.28 7.12 -19.28
CA ALA A 327 -6.37 6.16 -19.22
C ALA A 327 -5.81 4.73 -19.09
N ARG A 328 -6.33 3.94 -18.14
CA ARG A 328 -5.85 2.59 -17.82
C ARG A 328 -6.92 1.54 -18.10
N ASP A 329 -6.49 0.39 -18.59
CA ASP A 329 -7.35 -0.75 -18.80
C ASP A 329 -7.91 -1.33 -17.48
N MET A 330 -9.23 -1.52 -17.39
CA MET A 330 -9.93 -2.04 -16.21
C MET A 330 -10.06 -3.57 -16.20
N ALA A 331 -9.54 -4.30 -17.19
CA ALA A 331 -9.65 -5.78 -17.31
C ALA A 331 -11.05 -6.35 -17.00
N VAL A 332 -12.07 -5.73 -17.51
CA VAL A 332 -13.42 -6.31 -17.51
C VAL A 332 -13.40 -7.54 -18.42
N GLU A 333 -14.16 -8.61 -18.08
CA GLU A 333 -14.23 -9.86 -18.86
C GLU A 333 -14.45 -9.56 -20.36
N ARG A 334 -13.40 -9.72 -21.15
CA ARG A 334 -13.34 -9.30 -22.56
C ARG A 334 -13.89 -10.31 -23.55
N ARG A 335 -14.04 -11.58 -23.15
CA ARG A 335 -14.40 -12.67 -24.08
C ARG A 335 -15.71 -13.32 -23.69
N GLY A 336 -16.63 -13.37 -24.65
CA GLY A 336 -17.77 -14.28 -24.69
C GLY A 336 -19.06 -13.85 -24.03
N ALA A 337 -19.07 -12.81 -23.21
CA ALA A 337 -20.33 -12.24 -22.75
C ALA A 337 -20.64 -11.03 -23.65
N GLY A 338 -21.35 -11.27 -24.73
CA GLY A 338 -21.74 -10.25 -25.69
C GLY A 338 -22.27 -9.00 -24.98
N LEU A 339 -21.85 -7.85 -25.45
CA LEU A 339 -22.57 -6.63 -25.23
C LEU A 339 -23.87 -6.77 -26.04
N ASP A 340 -24.85 -7.53 -25.52
CA ASP A 340 -26.03 -8.04 -26.26
C ASP A 340 -27.07 -6.97 -26.66
N ARG A 341 -26.66 -5.70 -26.69
CA ARG A 341 -27.61 -4.58 -26.92
C ARG A 341 -27.39 -3.82 -28.22
N GLY A 342 -27.19 -4.57 -29.29
CA GLY A 342 -27.06 -4.01 -30.61
C GLY A 342 -25.68 -3.51 -30.99
N LEU A 343 -24.67 -3.67 -30.11
CA LEU A 343 -23.28 -3.43 -30.48
C LEU A 343 -22.79 -4.53 -31.42
N PRO A 344 -21.96 -4.20 -32.42
CA PRO A 344 -21.38 -5.20 -33.30
C PRO A 344 -20.42 -6.10 -32.51
N ALA A 345 -20.23 -7.33 -32.98
CA ALA A 345 -19.23 -8.23 -32.42
C ALA A 345 -17.84 -7.65 -32.68
N GLY A 346 -16.99 -7.67 -31.66
CA GLY A 346 -15.64 -7.13 -31.77
C GLY A 346 -14.90 -7.20 -30.44
N ASP A 347 -13.66 -6.78 -30.45
CA ASP A 347 -12.84 -6.63 -29.24
C ASP A 347 -13.15 -5.29 -28.56
N TRP A 348 -13.32 -5.31 -27.27
CA TRP A 348 -13.61 -4.11 -26.49
C TRP A 348 -12.82 -4.02 -25.20
N THR A 349 -12.61 -2.80 -24.73
CA THR A 349 -11.96 -2.52 -23.45
C THR A 349 -12.63 -1.34 -22.75
N ILE A 350 -12.52 -1.28 -21.44
CA ILE A 350 -12.91 -0.11 -20.64
C ILE A 350 -11.64 0.51 -20.08
N LEU A 351 -11.47 1.79 -20.35
CA LEU A 351 -10.36 2.60 -19.88
C LEU A 351 -10.83 3.45 -18.72
N ARG A 352 -10.25 3.25 -17.54
CA ARG A 352 -10.47 4.10 -16.36
C ARG A 352 -9.60 5.35 -16.47
N ILE A 353 -10.20 6.50 -16.22
CA ILE A 353 -9.55 7.79 -16.05
C ILE A 353 -9.73 8.18 -14.58
N ASP A 354 -8.63 8.34 -13.88
CA ASP A 354 -8.66 8.68 -12.45
C ASP A 354 -9.07 10.15 -12.26
N ALA A 355 -9.77 10.45 -11.14
CA ALA A 355 -10.21 11.81 -10.80
C ALA A 355 -9.05 12.82 -10.77
N ALA A 356 -7.87 12.39 -10.30
CA ALA A 356 -6.66 13.21 -10.29
C ALA A 356 -6.16 13.64 -11.69
N ALA A 357 -6.62 12.99 -12.77
CA ALA A 357 -6.29 13.42 -14.13
C ALA A 357 -7.02 14.71 -14.55
N GLY A 358 -7.95 15.21 -13.73
CA GLY A 358 -8.71 16.45 -13.98
C GLY A 358 -9.48 16.40 -15.32
N PHE A 359 -9.94 15.22 -15.73
CA PHE A 359 -10.72 15.04 -16.94
C PHE A 359 -12.10 15.69 -16.76
N ASP A 360 -12.52 16.49 -17.73
CA ASP A 360 -13.85 17.11 -17.75
C ASP A 360 -14.74 16.35 -18.75
N PRO A 361 -15.67 15.49 -18.30
CA PRO A 361 -16.52 14.71 -19.20
C PRO A 361 -17.50 15.56 -20.01
N SER A 362 -17.74 16.82 -19.63
CA SER A 362 -18.59 17.76 -20.36
C SER A 362 -17.84 18.50 -21.47
N ALA A 363 -16.51 18.49 -21.47
CA ALA A 363 -15.69 19.08 -22.51
C ALA A 363 -15.33 18.04 -23.58
N PRO A 364 -15.07 18.48 -24.84
CA PRO A 364 -14.65 17.58 -25.90
C PRO A 364 -13.37 16.79 -25.50
N PHE A 365 -13.37 15.50 -25.80
CA PHE A 365 -12.18 14.65 -25.66
C PHE A 365 -12.01 13.82 -26.95
N THR A 366 -10.79 13.38 -27.18
CA THR A 366 -10.41 12.66 -28.40
C THR A 366 -9.90 11.28 -28.04
N VAL A 367 -10.45 10.26 -28.68
CA VAL A 367 -9.91 8.90 -28.65
C VAL A 367 -9.08 8.71 -29.91
N THR A 368 -7.82 8.38 -29.75
CA THR A 368 -6.87 8.19 -30.87
C THR A 368 -6.43 6.74 -30.91
N GLU A 369 -6.59 6.14 -32.06
CA GLU A 369 -6.04 4.83 -32.40
C GLU A 369 -4.74 5.02 -33.20
N LYS A 370 -3.70 4.30 -32.79
CA LYS A 370 -2.40 4.29 -33.44
C LYS A 370 -2.24 3.02 -34.27
N ILE A 371 -2.27 3.16 -35.59
CA ILE A 371 -1.95 2.07 -36.52
C ILE A 371 -0.44 2.03 -36.72
N VAL A 372 0.15 0.85 -36.57
CA VAL A 372 1.61 0.62 -36.68
C VAL A 372 1.85 -0.37 -37.80
N ARG A 373 2.66 0.02 -38.78
CA ARG A 373 3.15 -0.85 -39.83
C ARG A 373 4.65 -1.06 -39.72
N GLU A 374 5.15 -2.25 -40.08
CA GLU A 374 6.55 -2.61 -39.96
C GLU A 374 7.20 -2.66 -41.35
N ARG A 375 8.39 -2.05 -41.47
CA ARG A 375 9.23 -2.08 -42.64
C ARG A 375 10.48 -2.89 -42.37
N GLY A 376 10.77 -3.88 -43.23
CA GLY A 376 11.95 -4.73 -43.15
C GLY A 376 11.74 -6.06 -42.42
N GLN A 377 12.39 -7.13 -42.93
CA GLN A 377 12.26 -8.49 -42.37
C GLN A 377 13.30 -8.83 -41.31
N ILE A 378 14.46 -8.17 -41.30
CA ILE A 378 15.57 -8.47 -40.38
C ILE A 378 15.74 -7.36 -39.34
N LEU A 379 15.64 -6.09 -39.77
CA LEU A 379 15.60 -4.92 -38.92
C LEU A 379 14.25 -4.25 -39.15
N SER A 380 13.29 -4.56 -38.27
CA SER A 380 11.94 -4.03 -38.37
C SER A 380 11.89 -2.59 -37.88
N GLU A 381 11.63 -1.65 -38.77
CA GLU A 381 11.33 -0.26 -38.44
C GLU A 381 9.80 -0.09 -38.32
N LYS A 382 9.34 0.37 -37.16
CA LYS A 382 7.92 0.61 -36.87
C LYS A 382 7.53 2.03 -37.27
N ILE A 383 6.60 2.16 -38.22
CA ILE A 383 6.04 3.43 -38.66
C ILE A 383 4.61 3.51 -38.15
N ALA A 384 4.29 4.56 -37.39
CA ALA A 384 2.98 4.77 -36.77
C ALA A 384 2.23 5.94 -37.39
N ARG A 385 0.90 5.83 -37.48
CA ARG A 385 -0.02 6.89 -37.83
C ARG A 385 -1.20 6.92 -36.87
N ASP A 386 -1.61 8.13 -36.50
CA ASP A 386 -2.64 8.37 -35.52
C ASP A 386 -3.98 8.69 -36.25
N PHE A 387 -5.04 7.98 -35.85
CA PHE A 387 -6.40 8.20 -36.30
C PHE A 387 -7.28 8.53 -35.13
N SER A 388 -7.98 9.66 -35.18
CA SER A 388 -8.64 10.22 -34.01
C SER A 388 -10.12 10.44 -34.27
N VAL A 389 -10.92 10.20 -33.22
CA VAL A 389 -12.33 10.60 -33.19
C VAL A 389 -12.57 11.48 -31.96
N GLU A 390 -13.19 12.63 -32.19
CA GLU A 390 -13.56 13.57 -31.14
C GLU A 390 -14.96 13.22 -30.62
N THR A 391 -15.10 13.13 -29.31
CA THR A 391 -16.36 12.92 -28.61
C THR A 391 -16.71 14.18 -27.85
N LYS A 392 -17.91 14.72 -28.09
CA LYS A 392 -18.46 15.86 -27.39
C LYS A 392 -19.86 15.53 -26.91
N LEU A 393 -20.02 15.41 -25.60
CA LEU A 393 -21.28 15.08 -24.96
C LEU A 393 -22.07 16.35 -24.62
N PRO A 394 -23.43 16.29 -24.65
CA PRO A 394 -24.28 17.40 -24.22
C PRO A 394 -24.05 17.77 -22.77
N ALA A 395 -23.90 19.06 -22.46
CA ALA A 395 -23.61 19.53 -21.11
C ALA A 395 -24.76 19.29 -20.08
N ASP A 396 -25.97 19.09 -20.57
CA ASP A 396 -27.16 18.79 -19.78
C ASP A 396 -27.10 17.39 -19.10
N LEU A 397 -26.23 16.51 -19.57
CA LEU A 397 -25.96 15.21 -18.94
C LEU A 397 -25.17 15.31 -17.65
N PHE A 398 -24.59 16.47 -17.34
CA PHE A 398 -23.63 16.63 -16.27
C PHE A 398 -24.09 17.63 -15.19
N LEU A 399 -23.53 17.45 -13.98
CA LEU A 399 -23.64 18.38 -12.87
C LEU A 399 -22.22 18.86 -12.51
N ARG A 400 -22.10 20.15 -12.19
CA ARG A 400 -20.89 20.68 -11.58
C ARG A 400 -21.03 20.59 -10.07
N VAL A 401 -20.22 19.78 -9.45
CA VAL A 401 -20.17 19.56 -8.01
C VAL A 401 -18.87 20.18 -7.49
N ALA A 402 -18.92 20.83 -6.32
CA ALA A 402 -17.66 21.21 -5.69
C ALA A 402 -16.82 19.95 -5.51
N ALA A 403 -15.55 20.00 -5.90
CA ALA A 403 -14.65 18.87 -5.73
C ALA A 403 -14.74 18.41 -4.26
N GLN A 404 -15.10 17.16 -4.05
CA GLN A 404 -15.15 16.62 -2.69
C GLN A 404 -13.70 16.45 -2.22
N ASP A 405 -13.20 17.45 -1.51
CA ASP A 405 -11.98 17.38 -0.73
C ASP A 405 -12.19 16.42 0.47
N GLY A 406 -12.61 15.20 0.18
CA GLY A 406 -12.63 14.14 1.19
C GLY A 406 -11.18 13.68 1.39
N PRO A 407 -10.71 13.52 2.62
CA PRO A 407 -9.34 13.06 2.84
C PRO A 407 -9.18 11.67 2.20
N ASP A 408 -8.19 11.52 1.31
CA ASP A 408 -7.91 10.31 0.50
C ASP A 408 -7.75 9.02 1.32
N TRP A 409 -7.41 9.12 2.61
CA TRP A 409 -7.31 7.96 3.49
C TRP A 409 -8.64 7.19 3.66
N THR A 410 -9.81 7.83 3.43
CA THR A 410 -11.12 7.18 3.55
C THR A 410 -11.31 6.06 2.52
N GLU A 411 -10.74 6.21 1.34
CA GLU A 411 -10.75 5.18 0.29
C GLU A 411 -9.92 3.96 0.72
N SER A 412 -8.73 4.20 1.29
CA SER A 412 -7.89 3.13 1.86
C SER A 412 -8.63 2.31 2.93
N TRP A 413 -9.47 2.97 3.76
CA TRP A 413 -10.29 2.28 4.76
C TRP A 413 -11.39 1.44 4.12
N ARG A 414 -12.11 1.98 3.13
CA ARG A 414 -13.17 1.26 2.41
C ARG A 414 -12.64 0.03 1.68
N ALA A 415 -11.54 0.18 0.97
CA ALA A 415 -10.89 -0.91 0.25
C ALA A 415 -10.41 -2.06 1.17
N ARG A 416 -10.08 -1.75 2.43
CA ARG A 416 -9.56 -2.71 3.42
C ARG A 416 -10.62 -3.25 4.40
N VAL A 417 -11.90 -2.93 4.23
CA VAL A 417 -12.99 -3.38 5.14
C VAL A 417 -12.97 -4.89 5.40
N PRO A 418 -12.84 -5.80 4.40
CA PRO A 418 -12.80 -7.23 4.67
C PRO A 418 -11.60 -7.63 5.57
N THR A 419 -10.44 -7.01 5.33
CA THR A 419 -9.23 -7.23 6.14
C THR A 419 -9.42 -6.74 7.57
N LEU A 420 -10.03 -5.56 7.75
CA LEU A 420 -10.33 -4.99 9.07
C LEU A 420 -11.31 -5.84 9.86
N VAL A 421 -12.34 -6.38 9.22
CA VAL A 421 -13.30 -7.30 9.85
C VAL A 421 -12.59 -8.57 10.31
N GLY A 422 -11.78 -9.18 9.46
CA GLY A 422 -10.98 -10.35 9.81
C GLY A 422 -10.01 -10.09 10.98
N LEU A 423 -9.30 -8.95 10.94
CA LEU A 423 -8.40 -8.53 12.01
C LEU A 423 -9.18 -8.28 13.31
N GLY A 424 -10.30 -7.56 13.25
CA GLY A 424 -11.17 -7.29 14.39
C GLY A 424 -11.69 -8.58 15.05
N ALA A 425 -12.12 -9.55 14.25
CA ALA A 425 -12.57 -10.86 14.74
C ALA A 425 -11.42 -11.62 15.45
N MET A 426 -10.21 -11.59 14.88
CA MET A 426 -9.04 -12.22 15.48
C MET A 426 -8.64 -11.55 16.81
N LEU A 427 -8.67 -10.22 16.88
CA LEU A 427 -8.39 -9.47 18.11
C LEU A 427 -9.49 -9.71 19.17
N ALA A 428 -10.75 -9.74 18.76
CA ALA A 428 -11.88 -10.05 19.63
C ALA A 428 -11.80 -11.47 20.22
N LEU A 429 -11.29 -12.44 19.44
CA LEU A 429 -11.03 -13.80 19.92
C LEU A 429 -9.90 -13.85 20.95
N LEU A 430 -8.90 -12.99 20.83
CA LEU A 430 -7.75 -12.95 21.75
C LEU A 430 -8.11 -12.36 23.12
N VAL A 431 -8.99 -11.36 23.16
CA VAL A 431 -9.40 -10.67 24.41
C VAL A 431 -9.92 -11.63 25.49
N PRO A 432 -10.89 -12.54 25.22
CA PRO A 432 -11.35 -13.51 26.21
C PRO A 432 -10.24 -14.46 26.72
N VAL A 433 -9.31 -14.85 25.84
CA VAL A 433 -8.17 -15.71 26.22
C VAL A 433 -7.29 -15.02 27.24
N LEU A 434 -7.05 -13.73 27.09
CA LEU A 434 -6.27 -12.92 28.01
C LEU A 434 -7.06 -12.56 29.28
N ALA A 435 -8.34 -12.25 29.18
CA ALA A 435 -9.16 -11.80 30.29
C ALA A 435 -9.72 -12.93 31.17
N ARG A 436 -10.15 -14.04 30.55
CA ARG A 436 -10.81 -15.18 31.25
C ARG A 436 -9.96 -16.45 31.27
N GLN A 437 -8.70 -16.33 31.68
CA GLN A 437 -7.71 -17.43 31.69
C GLN A 437 -8.21 -18.74 32.31
N LYS A 438 -8.95 -18.69 33.42
CA LYS A 438 -9.43 -19.87 34.13
C LYS A 438 -10.31 -20.79 33.29
N ALA A 439 -11.11 -20.23 32.38
CA ALA A 439 -12.05 -20.98 31.57
C ALA A 439 -11.41 -21.59 30.31
N LEU A 440 -10.51 -20.84 29.66
CA LEU A 440 -10.00 -21.19 28.34
C LEU A 440 -8.59 -21.81 28.36
N VAL A 441 -7.75 -21.42 29.33
CA VAL A 441 -6.36 -21.86 29.43
C VAL A 441 -6.18 -23.09 30.31
N ALA A 442 -7.20 -23.47 31.10
CA ALA A 442 -7.12 -24.58 32.03
C ALA A 442 -7.00 -25.98 31.37
N ASP A 443 -7.47 -26.14 30.13
CA ASP A 443 -7.37 -27.40 29.39
C ASP A 443 -5.96 -27.56 28.80
N ALA A 444 -5.14 -28.36 29.47
CA ALA A 444 -3.75 -28.63 29.08
C ALA A 444 -3.58 -29.34 27.72
N ARG A 445 -4.66 -29.92 27.15
CA ARG A 445 -4.62 -30.60 25.84
C ARG A 445 -5.09 -29.71 24.71
N ARG A 446 -6.16 -28.94 24.90
CA ARG A 446 -6.78 -28.12 23.85
C ARG A 446 -6.07 -26.78 23.70
N PHE A 447 -5.64 -26.16 24.77
CA PHE A 447 -5.02 -24.84 24.73
C PHE A 447 -3.73 -24.76 23.86
N PRO A 448 -2.77 -25.71 23.95
CA PRO A 448 -1.59 -25.69 23.08
C PRO A 448 -1.94 -25.80 21.58
N ALA A 449 -2.95 -26.61 21.23
CA ALA A 449 -3.41 -26.74 19.85
C ALA A 449 -4.06 -25.44 19.35
N PHE A 450 -4.95 -24.85 20.18
CA PHE A 450 -5.54 -23.54 19.88
C PHE A 450 -4.45 -22.46 19.66
N ARG A 451 -3.47 -22.41 20.56
CA ARG A 451 -2.38 -21.43 20.46
C ARG A 451 -1.56 -21.62 19.18
N LEU A 452 -1.24 -22.87 18.84
CA LEU A 452 -0.50 -23.16 17.61
C LEU A 452 -1.30 -22.74 16.35
N ALA A 453 -2.59 -23.02 16.31
CA ALA A 453 -3.48 -22.59 15.23
C ALA A 453 -3.57 -21.06 15.14
N PHE A 454 -3.71 -20.39 16.28
CA PHE A 454 -3.72 -18.93 16.34
C PHE A 454 -2.42 -18.31 15.81
N LEU A 455 -1.26 -18.86 16.17
CA LEU A 455 0.04 -18.40 15.65
C LEU A 455 0.19 -18.67 14.15
N ALA A 456 -0.32 -19.78 13.64
CA ALA A 456 -0.34 -20.05 12.21
C ALA A 456 -1.22 -19.03 11.45
N VAL A 457 -2.40 -18.71 12.00
CA VAL A 457 -3.26 -17.63 11.46
C VAL A 457 -2.55 -16.27 11.56
N THR A 458 -1.82 -15.99 12.63
CA THR A 458 -1.03 -14.75 12.75
C THR A 458 0.00 -14.64 11.63
N VAL A 459 0.71 -15.71 11.29
CA VAL A 459 1.67 -15.69 10.17
C VAL A 459 0.94 -15.51 8.83
N GLY A 460 -0.08 -16.35 8.54
CA GLY A 460 -0.77 -16.34 7.25
C GLY A 460 -1.62 -15.09 7.03
N PHE A 461 -2.42 -14.71 8.02
CA PHE A 461 -3.35 -13.59 7.87
C PHE A 461 -2.71 -12.25 8.25
N VAL A 462 -2.22 -12.08 9.49
CA VAL A 462 -1.65 -10.79 9.92
C VAL A 462 -0.36 -10.48 9.17
N GLY A 463 0.50 -11.50 8.95
CA GLY A 463 1.76 -11.34 8.24
C GLY A 463 1.58 -11.17 6.73
N TYR A 464 1.09 -12.21 6.05
CA TYR A 464 1.11 -12.23 4.58
C TYR A 464 -0.13 -11.63 3.94
N ALA A 465 -1.34 -11.89 4.43
CA ALA A 465 -2.56 -11.43 3.77
C ALA A 465 -2.89 -9.97 4.11
N ALA A 466 -2.90 -9.60 5.39
CA ALA A 466 -3.21 -8.23 5.83
C ALA A 466 -1.99 -7.32 5.79
N GLN A 467 -0.78 -7.87 5.86
CA GLN A 467 0.50 -7.16 6.04
C GLN A 467 0.48 -6.16 7.21
N ALA A 468 -0.42 -6.41 8.18
CA ALA A 468 -0.60 -5.58 9.35
C ALA A 468 0.49 -5.90 10.37
N GLN A 469 1.53 -5.09 10.44
CA GLN A 469 2.64 -5.34 11.33
C GLN A 469 3.10 -4.07 12.05
N LEU A 470 3.54 -4.26 13.30
CA LEU A 470 4.31 -3.25 14.01
C LEU A 470 5.78 -3.45 13.66
N SER A 471 6.42 -2.39 13.16
CA SER A 471 7.85 -2.37 12.84
C SER A 471 8.53 -1.23 13.58
N ILE A 472 9.84 -1.35 13.76
CA ILE A 472 10.67 -0.24 14.23
C ILE A 472 10.62 0.93 13.26
N VAL A 473 10.43 0.67 11.96
CA VAL A 473 10.32 1.70 10.93
C VAL A 473 9.13 2.63 11.20
N THR A 474 7.97 2.09 11.61
CA THR A 474 6.82 2.92 12.01
C THR A 474 7.16 3.79 13.24
N LEU A 475 7.88 3.24 14.22
CA LEU A 475 8.32 4.01 15.38
C LEU A 475 9.31 5.12 14.99
N MET A 476 10.23 4.83 14.06
CA MET A 476 11.15 5.84 13.51
C MET A 476 10.38 6.92 12.75
N GLY A 477 9.38 6.55 11.95
CA GLY A 477 8.46 7.48 11.27
C GLY A 477 7.72 8.40 12.26
N LEU A 478 7.20 7.84 13.36
CA LEU A 478 6.59 8.63 14.44
C LEU A 478 7.57 9.62 15.09
N VAL A 479 8.82 9.21 15.31
CA VAL A 479 9.86 10.10 15.86
C VAL A 479 10.20 11.20 14.87
N ARG A 480 10.37 10.89 13.59
CA ARG A 480 10.60 11.90 12.53
C ARG A 480 9.42 12.89 12.45
N ALA A 481 8.20 12.37 12.42
CA ALA A 481 6.99 13.18 12.40
C ALA A 481 6.91 14.10 13.63
N ALA A 482 7.13 13.57 14.83
CA ALA A 482 7.07 14.35 16.07
C ALA A 482 8.13 15.46 16.18
N LEU A 483 9.31 15.25 15.59
CA LEU A 483 10.41 16.20 15.68
C LEU A 483 10.44 17.24 14.55
N ARG A 484 9.79 16.97 13.41
CA ARG A 484 9.96 17.77 12.18
C ARG A 484 8.66 18.27 11.59
N THR A 485 7.74 17.36 11.23
CA THR A 485 6.55 17.71 10.43
C THR A 485 5.33 17.96 11.29
N HIS A 486 5.28 17.38 12.51
CA HIS A 486 4.10 17.35 13.38
C HIS A 486 2.85 16.75 12.69
N ASP A 487 3.01 16.13 11.52
CA ASP A 487 1.97 15.46 10.76
C ASP A 487 2.03 13.94 10.98
N PHE A 488 0.90 13.38 11.43
CA PHE A 488 0.70 11.96 11.68
C PHE A 488 -0.34 11.34 10.75
N ALA A 489 -0.84 12.09 9.75
CA ALA A 489 -1.88 11.64 8.83
C ALA A 489 -1.48 10.36 8.06
N PHE A 490 -0.17 10.17 7.85
CA PHE A 490 0.34 8.95 7.21
C PHE A 490 -0.11 7.65 7.88
N LEU A 491 -0.43 7.67 9.18
CA LEU A 491 -0.94 6.50 9.88
C LEU A 491 -2.33 6.09 9.41
N LEU A 492 -3.12 7.02 8.89
CA LEU A 492 -4.49 6.79 8.43
C LEU A 492 -4.53 6.02 7.10
N TYR A 493 -3.45 6.07 6.31
CA TYR A 493 -3.36 5.39 5.01
C TYR A 493 -3.08 3.87 5.11
N ASP A 494 -2.71 3.36 6.31
CA ASP A 494 -2.57 1.92 6.57
C ASP A 494 -3.51 1.47 7.71
N PRO A 495 -4.81 1.31 7.42
CA PRO A 495 -5.82 0.98 8.41
C PRO A 495 -5.55 -0.32 9.21
N PRO A 496 -5.10 -1.44 8.59
CA PRO A 496 -4.81 -2.66 9.33
C PRO A 496 -3.70 -2.48 10.38
N SER A 497 -2.61 -1.81 10.02
CA SER A 497 -1.52 -1.52 10.97
C SER A 497 -1.97 -0.55 12.05
N LEU A 498 -2.76 0.47 11.73
CA LEU A 498 -3.28 1.42 12.72
C LEU A 498 -4.19 0.74 13.75
N VAL A 499 -5.13 -0.12 13.31
CA VAL A 499 -6.00 -0.90 14.21
C VAL A 499 -5.17 -1.83 15.09
N LEU A 500 -4.17 -2.49 14.52
CA LEU A 500 -3.25 -3.32 15.29
C LEU A 500 -2.44 -2.51 16.31
N TRP A 501 -1.91 -1.33 15.92
CA TRP A 501 -1.22 -0.40 16.83
C TRP A 501 -2.12 0.03 17.99
N ALA A 502 -3.36 0.46 17.70
CA ALA A 502 -4.33 0.88 18.72
C ALA A 502 -4.61 -0.25 19.72
N PHE A 503 -4.84 -1.47 19.23
CA PHE A 503 -5.04 -2.64 20.09
C PHE A 503 -3.80 -2.95 20.94
N VAL A 504 -2.62 -2.90 20.34
CA VAL A 504 -1.36 -3.19 21.06
C VAL A 504 -1.10 -2.14 22.12
N LEU A 505 -1.29 -0.85 21.86
CA LEU A 505 -1.13 0.21 22.86
C LEU A 505 -2.11 0.02 24.02
N ALA A 506 -3.38 -0.26 23.75
CA ALA A 506 -4.35 -0.59 24.78
C ALA A 506 -3.94 -1.84 25.60
N SER A 507 -3.47 -2.88 24.91
CA SER A 507 -3.01 -4.12 25.56
C SER A 507 -1.73 -3.94 26.39
N LEU A 508 -0.83 -3.02 25.99
CA LEU A 508 0.35 -2.67 26.78
C LEU A 508 -0.01 -2.09 28.13
N VAL A 509 -1.03 -1.22 28.17
CA VAL A 509 -1.53 -0.60 29.39
C VAL A 509 -2.23 -1.63 30.28
N LEU A 510 -2.99 -2.55 29.70
CA LEU A 510 -3.74 -3.55 30.46
C LEU A 510 -2.87 -4.72 30.88
N TRP A 511 -2.21 -5.37 29.94
CA TRP A 511 -1.56 -6.68 30.11
C TRP A 511 -0.03 -6.66 29.93
N GLY A 512 0.51 -5.63 29.26
CA GLY A 512 1.94 -5.51 28.92
C GLY A 512 2.30 -6.09 27.56
N ARG A 513 3.60 -6.02 27.20
CA ARG A 513 4.12 -6.28 25.84
C ARG A 513 3.85 -7.67 25.28
N GLY A 514 3.65 -8.65 26.14
CA GLY A 514 3.54 -10.05 25.73
C GLY A 514 2.36 -10.34 24.81
N THR A 515 1.33 -9.50 24.81
CA THR A 515 0.18 -9.62 23.93
C THR A 515 0.61 -9.54 22.47
N PHE A 516 1.39 -8.53 22.08
CA PHE A 516 1.92 -8.45 20.72
C PHE A 516 3.02 -9.48 20.47
N CYS A 517 4.09 -9.46 21.26
CA CYS A 517 5.26 -10.30 21.03
C CYS A 517 5.00 -11.80 21.15
N GLY A 518 3.95 -12.20 21.86
CA GLY A 518 3.60 -13.60 22.08
C GLY A 518 2.47 -14.14 21.23
N TRP A 519 1.64 -13.27 20.63
CA TRP A 519 0.43 -13.68 19.93
C TRP A 519 0.25 -13.06 18.53
N LEU A 520 0.57 -11.77 18.37
CA LEU A 520 0.22 -10.99 17.17
C LEU A 520 1.43 -10.68 16.27
N CYS A 521 2.67 -10.86 16.77
CA CYS A 521 3.86 -10.63 15.97
C CYS A 521 4.11 -11.80 15.00
N PRO A 522 4.04 -11.60 13.65
CA PRO A 522 4.20 -12.68 12.69
C PRO A 522 5.57 -13.36 12.78
N PHE A 523 6.66 -12.60 12.87
CA PHE A 523 8.00 -13.17 12.98
C PHE A 523 8.20 -13.89 14.34
N GLY A 524 7.62 -13.35 15.41
CA GLY A 524 7.57 -14.03 16.69
C GLY A 524 6.81 -15.35 16.66
N ALA A 525 5.72 -15.42 15.87
CA ALA A 525 4.97 -16.64 15.62
C ALA A 525 5.78 -17.63 14.77
N MET A 526 6.46 -17.17 13.71
CA MET A 526 7.35 -18.04 12.90
C MET A 526 8.44 -18.70 13.74
N GLN A 527 9.09 -17.96 14.65
CA GLN A 527 10.09 -18.52 15.56
C GLN A 527 9.50 -19.62 16.46
N GLU A 528 8.25 -19.46 16.91
CA GLU A 528 7.60 -20.44 17.78
C GLU A 528 7.14 -21.67 17.00
N LEU A 529 6.61 -21.49 15.79
CA LEU A 529 6.27 -22.57 14.87
C LEU A 529 7.51 -23.38 14.46
N ALA A 530 8.62 -22.69 14.14
CA ALA A 530 9.89 -23.33 13.83
C ALA A 530 10.42 -24.17 15.01
N ALA A 531 10.38 -23.62 16.23
CA ALA A 531 10.77 -24.36 17.43
C ALA A 531 9.83 -25.54 17.72
N TRP A 532 8.55 -25.45 17.36
CA TRP A 532 7.62 -26.58 17.45
C TRP A 532 7.95 -27.67 16.43
N LEU A 533 8.25 -27.29 15.19
CA LEU A 533 8.66 -28.21 14.13
C LEU A 533 10.00 -28.90 14.43
N ALA A 534 10.89 -28.25 15.17
CA ALA A 534 12.17 -28.84 15.58
C ALA A 534 12.05 -29.96 16.64
N ARG A 535 10.91 -30.08 17.36
CA ARG A 535 10.72 -31.12 18.40
C ARG A 535 10.82 -32.55 17.87
N PRO A 536 10.14 -32.93 16.75
CA PRO A 536 10.29 -34.27 16.18
C PRO A 536 11.72 -34.54 15.68
N LEU A 537 12.47 -33.49 15.30
CA LEU A 537 13.88 -33.59 14.90
C LEU A 537 14.83 -33.77 16.09
N LYS A 538 14.30 -33.81 17.33
CA LYS A 538 15.06 -33.97 18.59
C LYS A 538 16.17 -32.95 18.77
N VAL A 539 16.05 -31.76 18.15
CA VAL A 539 17.01 -30.67 18.34
C VAL A 539 16.95 -30.19 19.79
N ARG A 540 18.06 -30.31 20.48
CA ARG A 540 18.17 -29.92 21.89
C ARG A 540 18.31 -28.39 21.99
N GLN A 541 17.36 -27.75 22.64
CA GLN A 541 17.46 -26.31 22.91
C GLN A 541 18.47 -26.03 24.02
N LEU A 542 19.31 -25.04 23.76
CA LEU A 542 20.36 -24.61 24.68
C LEU A 542 19.78 -23.63 25.73
N THR A 543 20.12 -23.85 26.97
CA THR A 543 19.82 -22.90 28.05
C THR A 543 21.01 -21.95 28.19
N VAL A 544 20.78 -20.67 27.89
CA VAL A 544 21.83 -19.65 28.07
C VAL A 544 22.13 -19.45 29.55
N PRO A 545 23.39 -19.46 29.96
CA PRO A 545 23.76 -19.23 31.35
C PRO A 545 23.18 -17.93 31.91
N PRO A 546 22.66 -17.88 33.15
CA PRO A 546 21.93 -16.72 33.67
C PRO A 546 22.72 -15.41 33.69
N ARG A 547 24.05 -15.48 33.88
CA ARG A 547 24.92 -14.30 33.79
C ARG A 547 24.96 -13.73 32.38
N LEU A 548 25.18 -14.56 31.40
CA LEU A 548 25.24 -14.18 29.99
C LEU A 548 23.85 -13.69 29.49
N ASP A 549 22.76 -14.40 29.83
CA ASP A 549 21.38 -14.04 29.49
C ASP A 549 21.04 -12.61 29.97
N ARG A 550 21.46 -12.24 31.20
CA ARG A 550 21.25 -10.90 31.75
C ARG A 550 21.93 -9.80 30.92
N HIS A 551 23.11 -10.04 30.39
CA HIS A 551 23.84 -9.07 29.59
C HIS A 551 23.27 -9.02 28.18
N LEU A 552 22.98 -10.16 27.55
CA LEU A 552 22.41 -10.22 26.21
C LEU A 552 21.03 -9.53 26.12
N ARG A 553 20.20 -9.63 27.16
CA ARG A 553 18.90 -8.91 27.21
C ARG A 553 19.03 -7.39 27.15
N LYS A 554 20.19 -6.82 27.49
CA LYS A 554 20.42 -5.37 27.39
C LYS A 554 20.72 -4.92 25.98
N VAL A 555 21.23 -5.80 25.11
CA VAL A 555 21.62 -5.48 23.74
C VAL A 555 20.45 -4.88 22.96
N LYS A 556 19.25 -5.44 23.06
CA LYS A 556 18.04 -4.89 22.38
C LYS A 556 17.74 -3.43 22.73
N TYR A 557 18.05 -2.99 23.96
CA TYR A 557 17.85 -1.60 24.38
C TYR A 557 18.94 -0.68 23.82
N VAL A 558 20.17 -1.18 23.69
CA VAL A 558 21.26 -0.43 23.05
C VAL A 558 20.95 -0.24 21.56
N VAL A 559 20.50 -1.29 20.88
CA VAL A 559 20.07 -1.24 19.48
C VAL A 559 18.93 -0.23 19.31
N LEU A 560 17.91 -0.27 20.16
CA LEU A 560 16.81 0.69 20.14
C LEU A 560 17.30 2.13 20.33
N ALA A 561 18.14 2.36 21.34
CA ALA A 561 18.67 3.70 21.62
C ALA A 561 19.51 4.24 20.45
N GLY A 562 20.36 3.40 19.85
CA GLY A 562 21.14 3.75 18.66
C GLY A 562 20.25 4.11 17.46
N LEU A 563 19.21 3.33 17.20
CA LEU A 563 18.23 3.58 16.13
C LEU A 563 17.46 4.90 16.34
N LEU A 564 16.97 5.13 17.55
CA LEU A 564 16.23 6.36 17.85
C LEU A 564 17.15 7.59 17.79
N ALA A 565 18.40 7.49 18.24
CA ALA A 565 19.39 8.55 18.13
C ALA A 565 19.74 8.85 16.65
N ALA A 566 20.02 7.81 15.85
CA ALA A 566 20.27 7.98 14.41
C ALA A 566 19.09 8.61 13.68
N THR A 567 17.85 8.21 14.03
CA THR A 567 16.62 8.77 13.47
C THR A 567 16.44 10.24 13.85
N ALA A 568 16.65 10.60 15.13
CA ALA A 568 16.53 11.98 15.60
C ALA A 568 17.56 12.91 14.96
N LEU A 569 18.77 12.40 14.73
CA LEU A 569 19.86 13.11 14.05
C LEU A 569 19.73 13.11 12.52
N ASN A 570 18.69 12.47 11.97
CA ASN A 570 18.48 12.29 10.52
C ASN A 570 19.69 11.66 9.79
N SER A 571 20.37 10.75 10.45
CA SER A 571 21.50 10.05 9.86
C SER A 571 21.03 9.11 8.72
N PRO A 572 21.69 9.11 7.56
CA PRO A 572 21.42 8.12 6.49
C PRO A 572 21.59 6.67 6.95
N ALA A 573 22.40 6.45 8.01
CA ALA A 573 22.60 5.12 8.58
C ALA A 573 21.36 4.59 9.34
N ALA A 574 20.39 5.43 9.69
CA ALA A 574 19.21 5.01 10.46
C ALA A 574 18.42 3.91 9.74
N ASP A 575 18.24 4.06 8.43
CA ASP A 575 17.46 3.11 7.62
C ASP A 575 18.25 1.79 7.42
N ALA A 576 19.58 1.85 7.27
CA ALA A 576 20.44 0.67 7.25
C ALA A 576 20.45 -0.07 8.62
N MET A 577 20.43 0.67 9.73
CA MET A 577 20.34 0.08 11.06
C MET A 577 18.96 -0.57 11.32
N ALA A 578 17.90 -0.12 10.68
CA ALA A 578 16.57 -0.73 10.78
C ALA A 578 16.53 -2.17 10.23
N GLU A 579 17.49 -2.54 9.36
CA GLU A 579 17.65 -3.89 8.82
C GLU A 579 17.98 -4.96 9.88
N VAL A 580 18.28 -4.56 11.11
CA VAL A 580 18.36 -5.48 12.24
C VAL A 580 17.03 -6.23 12.45
N GLU A 581 15.89 -5.65 12.01
CA GLU A 581 14.60 -6.34 12.02
C GLU A 581 14.40 -7.18 10.75
N PRO A 582 14.26 -8.51 10.87
CA PRO A 582 14.05 -9.39 9.72
C PRO A 582 12.61 -9.36 9.19
N PHE A 583 11.71 -8.53 9.74
CA PHE A 583 10.28 -8.49 9.37
C PHE A 583 10.08 -8.18 7.90
N LYS A 584 10.80 -7.20 7.41
CA LYS A 584 10.88 -6.79 6.03
C LYS A 584 11.19 -7.96 5.10
N THR A 585 12.29 -8.66 5.34
CA THR A 585 12.70 -9.80 4.52
C THR A 585 11.74 -10.98 4.66
N ALA A 586 11.33 -11.31 5.91
CA ALA A 586 10.57 -12.53 6.16
C ALA A 586 9.07 -12.38 5.88
N ILE A 587 8.49 -11.19 6.06
CA ILE A 587 7.04 -10.94 5.95
C ILE A 587 6.73 -10.08 4.72
N THR A 588 7.20 -8.83 4.67
CA THR A 588 6.82 -7.90 3.61
C THR A 588 7.26 -8.40 2.23
N LEU A 589 8.50 -8.88 2.11
CA LEU A 589 9.07 -9.36 0.86
C LEU A 589 9.03 -10.89 0.70
N SER A 590 8.42 -11.63 1.63
CA SER A 590 8.23 -13.09 1.54
C SER A 590 9.52 -13.85 1.17
N PHE A 591 10.67 -13.42 1.71
CA PHE A 591 12.03 -13.90 1.38
C PHE A 591 12.48 -13.66 -0.08
N LEU A 592 11.75 -12.87 -0.86
CA LEU A 592 12.11 -12.48 -2.22
C LEU A 592 13.02 -11.24 -2.18
N ARG A 593 14.28 -11.43 -1.80
CA ARG A 593 15.28 -10.38 -1.62
C ARG A 593 16.69 -10.89 -1.91
N SER A 594 17.68 -9.98 -1.99
CA SER A 594 19.08 -10.35 -2.18
C SER A 594 19.55 -11.30 -1.06
N TRP A 595 20.39 -12.26 -1.42
CA TRP A 595 20.76 -13.41 -0.58
C TRP A 595 21.31 -13.07 0.82
N PRO A 596 22.06 -11.96 1.07
CA PRO A 596 22.55 -11.67 2.43
C PRO A 596 21.44 -11.44 3.44
N PHE A 597 20.37 -10.71 3.05
CA PHE A 597 19.23 -10.45 3.92
C PHE A 597 18.39 -11.70 4.15
N VAL A 598 18.23 -12.53 3.11
CA VAL A 598 17.54 -13.83 3.25
C VAL A 598 18.34 -14.75 4.16
N ALA A 599 19.66 -14.82 3.97
CA ALA A 599 20.54 -15.62 4.83
C ALA A 599 20.48 -15.14 6.29
N TYR A 600 20.43 -13.83 6.54
CA TYR A 600 20.27 -13.27 7.88
C TYR A 600 18.92 -13.69 8.50
N ALA A 601 17.80 -13.51 7.80
CA ALA A 601 16.47 -13.85 8.31
C ALA A 601 16.33 -15.36 8.58
N VAL A 602 16.80 -16.20 7.64
CA VAL A 602 16.84 -17.67 7.79
C VAL A 602 17.79 -18.07 8.92
N GLY A 603 18.96 -17.43 9.00
CA GLY A 603 19.92 -17.64 10.10
C GLY A 603 19.32 -17.35 11.47
N LEU A 604 18.52 -16.30 11.63
CA LEU A 604 17.80 -16.01 12.87
C LEU A 604 16.73 -17.05 13.18
N LEU A 605 16.01 -17.56 12.18
CA LEU A 605 15.08 -18.68 12.37
C LEU A 605 15.80 -19.97 12.74
N ALA A 606 16.94 -20.26 12.11
CA ALA A 606 17.79 -21.40 12.45
C ALA A 606 18.38 -21.26 13.87
N PHE A 607 18.86 -20.06 14.23
CA PHE A 607 19.31 -19.77 15.60
C PHE A 607 18.23 -20.02 16.65
N ASN A 608 16.96 -19.75 16.29
CA ASN A 608 15.82 -20.02 17.17
C ASN A 608 15.60 -21.51 17.45
N LEU A 609 16.06 -22.44 16.59
CA LEU A 609 15.99 -23.87 16.85
C LEU A 609 16.86 -24.26 18.08
N PHE A 610 17.92 -23.50 18.33
CA PHE A 610 18.84 -23.73 19.45
C PHE A 610 18.52 -22.82 20.65
N VAL A 611 18.18 -21.55 20.43
CA VAL A 611 17.88 -20.56 21.48
C VAL A 611 16.48 -20.02 21.28
N TYR A 612 15.55 -20.44 22.12
CA TYR A 612 14.12 -20.14 21.99
C TYR A 612 13.84 -18.63 21.97
N LYS A 613 13.22 -18.15 20.86
CA LYS A 613 12.97 -16.73 20.58
C LYS A 613 14.20 -15.84 20.79
N GLY A 614 15.37 -16.31 20.34
CA GLY A 614 16.65 -15.65 20.56
C GLY A 614 16.68 -14.23 20.01
N PHE A 615 16.18 -13.99 18.80
CA PHE A 615 16.06 -12.64 18.22
C PHE A 615 15.18 -11.74 19.10
N CYS A 616 13.96 -12.17 19.43
CA CYS A 616 12.99 -11.38 20.21
C CYS A 616 13.50 -11.06 21.63
N ARG A 617 14.33 -11.93 22.20
CA ARG A 617 14.89 -11.75 23.55
C ARG A 617 16.06 -10.78 23.58
N TYR A 618 16.93 -10.81 22.56
CA TYR A 618 18.25 -10.17 22.63
C TYR A 618 18.46 -9.03 21.66
N LEU A 619 17.86 -9.08 20.44
CA LEU A 619 18.16 -8.16 19.36
C LEU A 619 17.01 -7.24 18.97
N CYS A 620 15.74 -7.68 19.11
CA CYS A 620 14.58 -6.96 18.57
C CYS A 620 14.40 -5.57 19.22
N PRO A 621 14.61 -4.45 18.47
CA PRO A 621 14.46 -3.10 18.99
C PRO A 621 13.00 -2.74 19.27
N LEU A 622 12.06 -3.16 18.42
CA LEU A 622 10.62 -2.99 18.68
C LEU A 622 10.24 -3.69 19.99
N GLY A 623 10.71 -4.94 20.21
CA GLY A 623 10.49 -5.66 21.45
C GLY A 623 11.06 -4.95 22.67
N ALA A 624 12.15 -4.20 22.54
CA ALA A 624 12.69 -3.34 23.58
C ALA A 624 11.77 -2.14 23.86
N GLY A 625 11.31 -1.44 22.83
CA GLY A 625 10.38 -0.32 22.95
C GLY A 625 9.07 -0.72 23.64
N LEU A 626 8.48 -1.85 23.22
CA LEU A 626 7.28 -2.39 23.84
C LEU A 626 7.54 -2.86 25.30
N ALA A 627 8.77 -3.31 25.64
CA ALA A 627 9.12 -3.66 27.01
C ALA A 627 9.23 -2.43 27.92
N VAL A 628 9.72 -1.31 27.39
CA VAL A 628 9.77 -0.03 28.10
C VAL A 628 8.34 0.50 28.32
N ALA A 629 7.54 0.58 27.26
CA ALA A 629 6.15 1.04 27.32
C ALA A 629 5.27 0.13 28.20
N GLY A 630 5.50 -1.20 28.16
CA GLY A 630 4.77 -2.17 28.99
C GLY A 630 5.06 -2.08 30.49
N ARG A 631 5.99 -1.24 30.95
CA ARG A 631 6.16 -0.91 32.38
C ARG A 631 5.01 -0.05 32.93
N LEU A 632 4.27 0.62 32.01
CA LEU A 632 3.08 1.40 32.37
C LEU A 632 1.84 0.55 32.63
N ARG A 633 1.93 -0.78 32.53
CA ARG A 633 0.81 -1.69 32.74
C ARG A 633 0.15 -1.50 34.11
N ILE A 634 -1.17 -1.64 34.13
CA ILE A 634 -2.00 -1.49 35.34
C ILE A 634 -2.22 -2.84 36.04
N LEU A 635 -2.33 -3.94 35.27
CA LEU A 635 -2.72 -5.24 35.78
C LEU A 635 -1.53 -6.19 35.93
N ASP A 636 -1.35 -6.73 37.15
CA ASP A 636 -0.54 -7.92 37.41
C ASP A 636 -1.43 -9.16 37.32
N TRP A 637 -1.78 -9.57 36.10
CA TRP A 637 -2.90 -10.44 35.79
C TRP A 637 -2.58 -11.94 35.73
N ILE A 638 -1.32 -12.32 35.57
CA ILE A 638 -0.90 -13.73 35.58
C ILE A 638 -0.97 -14.29 36.99
N PRO A 639 -1.83 -15.28 37.26
CA PRO A 639 -2.07 -15.75 38.62
C PRO A 639 -0.83 -16.40 39.24
N ARG A 640 -0.62 -16.18 40.54
CA ARG A 640 0.40 -16.83 41.36
C ARG A 640 -0.22 -17.29 42.66
N ARG A 641 0.30 -18.42 43.18
CA ARG A 641 -0.02 -18.91 44.51
C ARG A 641 1.02 -18.44 45.51
N ALA A 642 0.71 -18.47 46.77
CA ALA A 642 1.65 -18.07 47.83
C ALA A 642 2.93 -18.93 47.86
N GLU A 643 2.81 -20.20 47.44
CA GLU A 643 3.93 -21.15 47.42
C GLU A 643 4.81 -21.02 46.17
N CYS A 644 4.41 -20.18 45.18
CA CYS A 644 5.23 -19.94 43.99
C CYS A 644 6.45 -19.11 44.35
N GLY A 645 7.66 -19.64 44.07
CA GLY A 645 8.94 -19.05 44.43
C GLY A 645 9.59 -19.74 45.63
N THR A 646 8.86 -19.91 46.69
CA THR A 646 9.34 -20.63 47.89
C THR A 646 8.16 -21.37 48.53
N PRO A 647 8.13 -22.71 48.52
CA PRO A 647 9.22 -23.61 48.06
C PRO A 647 9.16 -24.03 46.59
N CYS A 648 8.08 -23.69 45.82
CA CYS A 648 7.84 -24.24 44.50
C CYS A 648 8.50 -23.44 43.38
N GLN A 649 9.43 -24.07 42.63
CA GLN A 649 10.14 -23.47 41.50
C GLN A 649 9.74 -24.05 40.14
N LEU A 650 8.71 -24.90 40.05
CA LEU A 650 8.37 -25.66 38.85
C LEU A 650 8.14 -24.76 37.62
N CYS A 651 7.29 -23.72 37.75
CA CYS A 651 6.97 -22.80 36.64
C CYS A 651 8.20 -21.98 36.20
N LYS A 652 9.13 -21.64 37.11
CA LYS A 652 10.39 -20.97 36.76
C LYS A 652 11.27 -21.86 35.91
N VAL A 653 11.46 -23.12 36.31
CA VAL A 653 12.28 -24.09 35.54
C VAL A 653 11.69 -24.37 34.16
N ARG A 654 10.35 -24.44 34.05
CA ARG A 654 9.66 -24.66 32.78
C ARG A 654 9.49 -23.40 31.92
N CYS A 655 9.76 -22.21 32.45
CA CYS A 655 9.65 -20.98 31.70
C CYS A 655 10.78 -20.85 30.68
N ARG A 656 10.48 -21.08 29.40
CA ARG A 656 11.45 -21.01 28.31
C ARG A 656 12.06 -19.61 28.11
N TYR A 657 11.36 -18.58 28.56
CA TYR A 657 11.80 -17.17 28.44
C TYR A 657 12.62 -16.70 29.64
N GLY A 658 12.65 -17.48 30.72
CA GLY A 658 13.29 -17.08 31.95
C GLY A 658 12.69 -15.82 32.59
N ALA A 659 11.37 -15.62 32.39
CA ALA A 659 10.64 -14.44 32.85
C ALA A 659 10.00 -14.63 34.22
N ILE A 660 10.41 -15.64 35.00
CA ILE A 660 9.93 -15.89 36.35
C ILE A 660 11.14 -15.80 37.30
N ALA A 661 11.10 -14.87 38.24
CA ALA A 661 12.12 -14.64 39.18
C ALA A 661 12.16 -15.76 40.27
N GLN A 662 13.18 -15.77 41.11
CA GLN A 662 13.38 -16.78 42.16
C GLN A 662 12.29 -16.71 43.23
N ASP A 663 11.77 -15.52 43.50
CA ASP A 663 10.67 -15.24 44.41
C ASP A 663 9.26 -15.57 43.82
N GLY A 664 9.22 -16.11 42.62
CA GLY A 664 7.98 -16.44 41.92
C GLY A 664 7.30 -15.29 41.16
N ARG A 665 7.83 -14.06 41.27
CA ARG A 665 7.31 -12.90 40.55
C ARG A 665 7.55 -13.01 39.04
N ILE A 666 6.66 -12.42 38.25
CA ILE A 666 6.79 -12.37 36.81
C ILE A 666 7.51 -11.09 36.39
N ASP A 667 8.59 -11.25 35.64
CA ASP A 667 9.25 -10.18 34.93
C ASP A 667 8.47 -9.91 33.63
N TYR A 668 7.46 -9.04 33.66
CA TYR A 668 6.60 -8.73 32.54
C TYR A 668 7.34 -8.10 31.34
N PRO A 669 8.36 -7.26 31.51
CA PRO A 669 9.25 -6.84 30.43
C PRO A 669 9.88 -7.99 29.63
N GLU A 670 10.06 -9.16 30.21
CA GLU A 670 10.61 -10.35 29.55
C GLU A 670 9.55 -11.44 29.27
N CYS A 671 8.32 -11.27 29.76
CA CYS A 671 7.24 -12.24 29.60
C CYS A 671 6.55 -12.10 28.23
N PHE A 672 6.45 -13.19 27.47
CA PHE A 672 5.74 -13.27 26.20
C PHE A 672 4.29 -13.76 26.35
N GLN A 673 3.78 -13.89 27.56
CA GLN A 673 2.41 -14.28 27.86
C GLN A 673 1.96 -15.57 27.13
N CYS A 674 2.85 -16.56 27.09
CA CYS A 674 2.57 -17.86 26.45
C CYS A 674 1.53 -18.72 27.18
N MET A 675 1.18 -18.37 28.42
CA MET A 675 0.24 -19.03 29.31
C MET A 675 0.66 -20.43 29.81
N ASP A 676 1.84 -20.94 29.49
CA ASP A 676 2.29 -22.25 29.96
C ASP A 676 2.24 -22.36 31.49
N CYS A 677 2.68 -21.30 32.20
CA CYS A 677 2.62 -21.27 33.64
C CYS A 677 1.18 -21.21 34.20
N VAL A 678 0.25 -20.59 33.44
CA VAL A 678 -1.18 -20.52 33.83
C VAL A 678 -1.82 -21.89 33.66
N THR A 679 -1.52 -22.61 32.57
CA THR A 679 -1.96 -24.00 32.38
C THR A 679 -1.48 -24.90 33.52
N ILE A 680 -0.20 -24.81 33.86
CA ILE A 680 0.37 -25.59 35.01
C ILE A 680 -0.35 -25.27 36.32
N ILE A 681 -0.62 -23.98 36.63
CA ILE A 681 -1.28 -23.57 37.87
C ILE A 681 -2.70 -24.12 37.97
N HIS A 682 -3.41 -24.27 36.86
CA HIS A 682 -4.77 -24.79 36.83
C HIS A 682 -4.84 -26.32 36.69
N ASP A 683 -3.75 -26.98 36.32
CA ASP A 683 -3.67 -28.43 36.26
C ASP A 683 -3.38 -29.06 37.63
N PRO A 684 -4.37 -29.75 38.24
CA PRO A 684 -4.20 -30.34 39.53
C PRO A 684 -3.23 -31.53 39.56
N GLY A 685 -2.85 -32.07 38.39
CA GLY A 685 -1.87 -33.13 38.22
C GLY A 685 -0.43 -32.61 38.10
N GLN A 686 -0.25 -31.34 37.72
CA GLN A 686 1.06 -30.74 37.50
C GLN A 686 1.44 -29.71 38.55
N CYS A 687 0.51 -28.92 39.09
CA CYS A 687 0.77 -27.91 40.07
C CYS A 687 1.16 -28.57 41.43
N VAL A 688 2.43 -28.46 41.78
CA VAL A 688 2.99 -29.11 43.03
C VAL A 688 2.17 -28.80 44.28
N PRO A 689 1.80 -27.55 44.61
CA PRO A 689 0.94 -27.25 45.73
C PRO A 689 -0.41 -27.97 45.68
N GLN A 690 -1.05 -28.08 44.51
CA GLN A 690 -2.31 -28.79 44.36
C GLN A 690 -2.15 -30.32 44.50
N VAL A 691 -1.06 -30.88 43.99
CA VAL A 691 -0.75 -32.31 44.11
C VAL A 691 -0.54 -32.66 45.59
N VAL A 692 0.20 -31.81 46.32
CA VAL A 692 0.44 -31.99 47.74
C VAL A 692 -0.87 -31.88 48.54
N ALA A 693 -1.66 -30.84 48.30
CA ALA A 693 -2.97 -30.65 48.94
C ALA A 693 -3.90 -31.85 48.74
N ARG A 694 -3.96 -32.37 47.48
CA ARG A 694 -4.75 -33.59 47.18
C ARG A 694 -4.23 -34.85 47.88
N ARG A 695 -2.92 -35.01 48.01
CA ARG A 695 -2.35 -36.13 48.73
C ARG A 695 -2.69 -36.05 50.23
N HIS A 696 -2.62 -34.85 50.79
CA HIS A 696 -3.03 -34.63 52.19
C HIS A 696 -4.52 -34.90 52.38
N ALA A 697 -5.39 -34.38 51.50
CA ALA A 697 -6.84 -34.63 51.57
C ALA A 697 -7.18 -36.13 51.50
N LYS A 698 -6.51 -36.89 50.62
CA LYS A 698 -6.68 -38.35 50.54
C LYS A 698 -6.19 -39.12 51.76
N ARG A 699 -5.22 -38.58 52.53
CA ARG A 699 -4.74 -39.16 53.78
C ARG A 699 -5.67 -38.92 54.97
N ILE A 700 -6.49 -37.87 54.91
CA ILE A 700 -7.42 -37.49 55.98
C ILE A 700 -8.75 -38.19 55.87
N VAL A 701 -9.07 -38.84 54.74
CA VAL A 701 -10.27 -39.71 54.64
C VAL A 701 -10.05 -40.96 55.51
N PRO A 702 -10.79 -41.14 56.64
CA PRO A 702 -10.63 -42.33 57.50
C PRO A 702 -10.91 -43.58 56.67
N ARG A 703 -9.99 -44.54 56.70
CA ARG A 703 -10.34 -45.91 56.22
C ARG A 703 -11.55 -46.38 57.02
N PRO A 704 -12.62 -46.85 56.31
CA PRO A 704 -13.72 -47.45 57.06
C PRO A 704 -13.15 -48.58 57.90
N VAL A 705 -13.30 -48.44 59.23
CA VAL A 705 -12.95 -49.52 60.16
C VAL A 705 -13.89 -50.66 59.83
N ALA A 706 -13.35 -51.78 59.33
CA ALA A 706 -14.11 -52.97 59.15
C ALA A 706 -14.61 -53.40 60.52
N VAL A 707 -15.90 -53.25 60.79
CA VAL A 707 -16.55 -53.84 61.96
C VAL A 707 -16.55 -55.35 61.72
N VAL A 708 -15.63 -56.05 62.33
CA VAL A 708 -15.68 -57.50 62.40
C VAL A 708 -16.85 -57.85 63.32
N ARG A 709 -17.87 -58.51 62.75
CA ARG A 709 -18.93 -59.16 63.50
C ARG A 709 -18.51 -60.59 63.86
#